data_da973eae84cabf3986a16dca33845112
#
_entry.id   da973eae84cabf3986a16dca33845112
#
_cell.length_a   1.000
_cell.length_b   1.000
_cell.length_c   1.000
_cell.angle_alpha   90.00
_cell.angle_beta   90.00
_cell.angle_gamma   90.00
#
_symmetry.space_group_name_H-M   'P 1'
#
loop_
_entity.id
_entity.type
_entity.pdbx_description
1 polymer ?
#
loop_
_entity_poly.entity_id
_entity_poly.type
_entity_poly.pdbx_seq_one_letter_code
_entity_poly.pdbx_strand_id
1 'polypeptide(L)'
;KLGYPRNFTIYDTQDSNRLVSSIIKEMELDKDIYKFKQIKNRISAFKNSLITVKAYFKDSELQEADAMSRRPKVGEIYKEYVDRCFKAGAMDFDDLLLKTNELLNMYPEVLAKYQNRFRYIMVDEYQDTNHSQYLIVRALSDKFQNICVVGDDAQSIYGFRGANINNILNFQKDYEDVKLYRLEQNYRSTKNIVNAANSIIHHNQTKIDKVVWTSNVEGSKIKVKRCATDADEGREVAATIFEGKMQDQRKNSDFAILYRTNAQSRAMEDALRKRDIPYRVFGGVSFYQRKEIKDLLAYLRVIINPKDEESLKRIINYPARGIGQTTIDKLLIGAKENNLSLYETIENAAKINLPLNGGTLTKLVNFITTIKTLQIENDRLNAFEIADLVTKKTGMVQELKKEGTPEAVSKVENIEELLNGIRDFVEGQIEIADASGVLSEFLEDVALATDFDNEKDPNADQVSLMTIHLAKGLEFPVVFVVGLEEDLFPSAMSMNTRSELEEERRLFYVALTRAEEHAVVTYTQNRYRWGKLIDAEPSRFIEEMDSKYLEFDIPKDDYVFKPLLNKGIFDDTPSSNSSQYKAKPKPKTSPTKVNTSPSQNQLGKLRKLNSAESSISAPPTTELLNLIEGMMVEHGRFGKGKVMQIEGKGNDKKAAIEFRGIGVKNLLLRFAKLKILNQ
;
A
#
# COMPACT_ATOMS: atom_id res chain seq x y z
N LYS A 1 8.87 -16.81 -37.08
CA LYS A 1 10.08 -15.99 -37.20
C LYS A 1 10.97 -16.08 -35.97
N LEU A 2 10.43 -15.92 -34.77
CA LEU A 2 11.18 -16.00 -33.50
C LEU A 2 11.38 -17.44 -32.97
N GLY A 3 10.97 -18.48 -33.72
CA GLY A 3 11.17 -19.90 -33.34
C GLY A 3 10.07 -20.50 -32.46
N TYR A 4 9.10 -19.73 -32.02
CA TYR A 4 7.96 -20.24 -31.24
C TYR A 4 6.93 -20.95 -32.14
N PRO A 5 6.25 -22.00 -31.64
CA PRO A 5 5.17 -22.65 -32.34
C PRO A 5 3.95 -21.70 -32.45
N ARG A 6 3.05 -21.94 -33.42
CA ARG A 6 1.86 -21.12 -33.58
C ARG A 6 0.89 -21.21 -32.39
N ASN A 7 0.86 -22.35 -31.77
CA ASN A 7 0.03 -22.69 -30.60
C ASN A 7 0.87 -22.67 -29.31
N PHE A 8 1.70 -21.64 -29.13
CA PHE A 8 2.47 -21.48 -27.91
C PHE A 8 1.56 -21.36 -26.68
N THR A 9 2.06 -21.83 -25.54
CA THR A 9 1.37 -21.73 -24.26
C THR A 9 1.64 -20.36 -23.60
N ILE A 10 0.64 -19.78 -22.98
CA ILE A 10 0.84 -18.58 -22.14
C ILE A 10 0.94 -19.04 -20.69
N TYR A 11 2.11 -18.80 -20.07
CA TYR A 11 2.33 -19.07 -18.66
C TYR A 11 1.71 -17.97 -17.81
N ASP A 12 0.90 -18.37 -16.86
CA ASP A 12 0.38 -17.47 -15.85
C ASP A 12 1.42 -17.16 -14.75
N THR A 13 1.01 -16.39 -13.75
CA THR A 13 1.89 -16.03 -12.63
C THR A 13 2.30 -17.25 -11.80
N GLN A 14 1.44 -18.28 -11.67
CA GLN A 14 1.76 -19.48 -10.90
C GLN A 14 2.76 -20.36 -11.64
N ASP A 15 2.58 -20.54 -12.95
CA ASP A 15 3.48 -21.30 -13.81
C ASP A 15 4.87 -20.67 -13.82
N SER A 16 4.94 -19.35 -14.02
CA SER A 16 6.17 -18.56 -13.99
C SER A 16 6.90 -18.68 -12.64
N ASN A 17 6.17 -18.58 -11.53
CA ASN A 17 6.74 -18.72 -10.18
C ASN A 17 7.25 -20.13 -9.91
N ARG A 18 6.53 -21.18 -10.36
CA ARG A 18 6.95 -22.58 -10.23
C ARG A 18 8.25 -22.82 -11.01
N LEU A 19 8.32 -22.31 -12.24
CA LEU A 19 9.49 -22.44 -13.09
C LEU A 19 10.72 -21.77 -12.46
N VAL A 20 10.60 -20.51 -12.02
CA VAL A 20 11.70 -19.80 -11.33
C VAL A 20 12.11 -20.52 -10.05
N SER A 21 11.16 -21.02 -9.25
CA SER A 21 11.46 -21.81 -8.04
C SER A 21 12.20 -23.11 -8.34
N SER A 22 11.85 -23.82 -9.43
CA SER A 22 12.56 -25.01 -9.91
C SER A 22 13.99 -24.69 -10.30
N ILE A 23 14.20 -23.63 -11.08
CA ILE A 23 15.53 -23.18 -11.51
C ILE A 23 16.42 -22.86 -10.30
N ILE A 24 15.93 -22.09 -9.33
CA ILE A 24 16.67 -21.75 -8.11
C ILE A 24 17.07 -23.01 -7.35
N LYS A 25 16.17 -24.00 -7.25
CA LYS A 25 16.43 -25.28 -6.59
C LYS A 25 17.49 -26.10 -7.32
N GLU A 26 17.42 -26.20 -8.65
CA GLU A 26 18.33 -26.97 -9.48
C GLU A 26 19.73 -26.35 -9.58
N MET A 27 19.81 -25.01 -9.50
CA MET A 27 21.09 -24.29 -9.39
C MET A 27 21.68 -24.32 -7.97
N GLU A 28 21.04 -25.04 -7.04
CA GLU A 28 21.45 -25.17 -5.62
C GLU A 28 21.63 -23.82 -4.91
N LEU A 29 20.86 -22.80 -5.31
CA LEU A 29 20.94 -21.47 -4.74
C LEU A 29 20.15 -21.37 -3.44
N ASP A 30 20.64 -20.53 -2.52
CA ASP A 30 19.99 -20.26 -1.25
C ASP A 30 18.62 -19.59 -1.47
N LYS A 31 17.53 -20.25 -1.05
CA LYS A 31 16.15 -19.81 -1.22
C LYS A 31 15.80 -18.57 -0.38
N ASP A 32 16.54 -18.30 0.67
CA ASP A 32 16.35 -17.13 1.53
C ASP A 32 16.94 -15.86 0.89
N ILE A 33 17.98 -16.03 0.08
CA ILE A 33 18.62 -14.98 -0.72
C ILE A 33 17.88 -14.82 -2.05
N TYR A 34 17.67 -15.93 -2.76
CA TYR A 34 17.02 -15.95 -4.09
C TYR A 34 15.53 -16.29 -3.95
N LYS A 35 14.75 -15.40 -3.33
CA LYS A 35 13.29 -15.59 -3.21
C LYS A 35 12.64 -15.56 -4.58
N PHE A 36 12.00 -16.66 -4.98
CA PHE A 36 11.47 -16.83 -6.34
C PHE A 36 10.55 -15.69 -6.80
N LYS A 37 9.71 -15.14 -5.90
CA LYS A 37 8.84 -14.00 -6.23
C LYS A 37 9.65 -12.74 -6.56
N GLN A 38 10.70 -12.45 -5.78
CA GLN A 38 11.56 -11.29 -6.01
C GLN A 38 12.36 -11.45 -7.32
N ILE A 39 12.85 -12.65 -7.58
CA ILE A 39 13.55 -12.95 -8.84
C ILE A 39 12.60 -12.83 -10.03
N LYS A 40 11.37 -13.37 -9.93
CA LYS A 40 10.36 -13.24 -11.00
C LYS A 40 10.01 -11.77 -11.25
N ASN A 41 9.81 -10.98 -10.21
CA ASN A 41 9.54 -9.55 -10.37
C ASN A 41 10.72 -8.80 -11.01
N ARG A 42 11.96 -9.17 -10.68
CA ARG A 42 13.15 -8.59 -11.32
C ARG A 42 13.24 -8.95 -12.80
N ILE A 43 12.97 -10.22 -13.17
CA ILE A 43 12.87 -10.67 -14.57
C ILE A 43 11.76 -9.91 -15.31
N SER A 44 10.60 -9.76 -14.69
CA SER A 44 9.48 -8.97 -15.25
C SER A 44 9.89 -7.53 -15.52
N ALA A 45 10.60 -6.89 -14.58
CA ALA A 45 11.10 -5.53 -14.76
C ALA A 45 12.07 -5.44 -15.94
N PHE A 46 12.98 -6.41 -16.10
CA PHE A 46 13.88 -6.47 -17.27
C PHE A 46 13.09 -6.57 -18.58
N LYS A 47 12.12 -7.48 -18.66
CA LYS A 47 11.31 -7.66 -19.87
C LYS A 47 10.49 -6.41 -20.22
N ASN A 48 9.88 -5.78 -19.22
CA ASN A 48 9.11 -4.54 -19.43
C ASN A 48 9.97 -3.35 -19.84
N SER A 49 11.25 -3.35 -19.42
CA SER A 49 12.26 -2.37 -19.88
C SER A 49 12.98 -2.80 -21.16
N LEU A 50 12.52 -3.84 -21.84
CA LEU A 50 13.12 -4.44 -23.06
C LEU A 50 14.57 -4.90 -22.89
N ILE A 51 14.97 -5.20 -21.65
CA ILE A 51 16.30 -5.74 -21.35
C ILE A 51 16.28 -7.26 -21.58
N THR A 52 16.78 -7.68 -22.74
CA THR A 52 16.93 -9.10 -23.05
C THR A 52 18.06 -9.72 -22.23
N VAL A 53 18.13 -11.05 -22.16
CA VAL A 53 19.26 -11.77 -21.52
C VAL A 53 20.61 -11.28 -22.07
N LYS A 54 20.70 -11.10 -23.39
CA LYS A 54 21.93 -10.60 -24.04
C LYS A 54 22.25 -9.15 -23.64
N ALA A 55 21.25 -8.30 -23.49
CA ALA A 55 21.42 -6.91 -23.03
C ALA A 55 21.88 -6.89 -21.57
N TYR A 56 21.27 -7.69 -20.71
CA TYR A 56 21.65 -7.79 -19.29
C TYR A 56 23.15 -8.15 -19.12
N PHE A 57 23.64 -9.16 -19.85
CA PHE A 57 25.05 -9.56 -19.75
C PHE A 57 26.04 -8.58 -20.39
N LYS A 58 25.57 -7.60 -21.14
CA LYS A 58 26.39 -6.51 -21.66
C LYS A 58 26.42 -5.28 -20.73
N ASP A 59 25.49 -5.21 -19.82
CA ASP A 59 25.31 -4.09 -18.91
C ASP A 59 25.93 -4.42 -17.54
N SER A 60 27.12 -3.84 -17.27
CA SER A 60 27.84 -4.06 -16.01
C SER A 60 27.14 -3.42 -14.82
N GLU A 61 26.43 -2.30 -15.01
CA GLU A 61 25.73 -1.61 -13.91
C GLU A 61 24.59 -2.45 -13.37
N LEU A 62 23.81 -3.10 -14.24
CA LEU A 62 22.74 -4.03 -13.83
C LEU A 62 23.30 -5.24 -13.07
N GLN A 63 24.42 -5.81 -13.54
CA GLN A 63 25.05 -6.94 -12.88
C GLN A 63 25.64 -6.55 -11.51
N GLU A 64 26.26 -5.40 -11.41
CA GLU A 64 26.78 -4.84 -10.15
C GLU A 64 25.65 -4.56 -9.16
N ALA A 65 24.53 -3.98 -9.60
CA ALA A 65 23.36 -3.73 -8.77
C ALA A 65 22.78 -5.02 -8.18
N ASP A 66 22.70 -6.09 -8.98
CA ASP A 66 22.23 -7.39 -8.51
C ASP A 66 23.27 -8.07 -7.58
N ALA A 67 24.56 -7.88 -7.82
CA ALA A 67 25.62 -8.34 -6.93
C ALA A 67 25.62 -7.62 -5.58
N MET A 68 25.46 -6.29 -5.57
CA MET A 68 25.28 -5.49 -4.34
C MET A 68 24.07 -5.91 -3.54
N SER A 69 23.00 -6.35 -4.23
CA SER A 69 21.81 -6.94 -3.60
C SER A 69 22.03 -8.38 -3.11
N ARG A 70 23.27 -8.89 -3.09
CA ARG A 70 23.67 -10.27 -2.76
C ARG A 70 23.06 -11.34 -3.68
N ARG A 71 22.73 -10.97 -4.92
CA ARG A 71 22.09 -11.86 -5.91
C ARG A 71 22.81 -11.86 -7.25
N PRO A 72 24.12 -12.15 -7.31
CA PRO A 72 24.90 -12.09 -8.56
C PRO A 72 24.44 -13.07 -9.64
N LYS A 73 23.63 -14.09 -9.28
CA LYS A 73 23.15 -15.13 -10.21
C LYS A 73 21.81 -14.82 -10.89
N VAL A 74 21.27 -13.61 -10.72
CA VAL A 74 19.98 -13.22 -11.33
C VAL A 74 20.02 -13.35 -12.85
N GLY A 75 21.10 -12.95 -13.51
CA GLY A 75 21.26 -13.07 -14.96
C GLY A 75 21.28 -14.52 -15.45
N GLU A 76 21.89 -15.44 -14.70
CA GLU A 76 21.90 -16.86 -15.03
C GLU A 76 20.51 -17.49 -14.86
N ILE A 77 19.79 -17.11 -13.79
CA ILE A 77 18.39 -17.53 -13.59
C ILE A 77 17.51 -16.99 -14.73
N TYR A 78 17.69 -15.71 -15.11
CA TYR A 78 16.95 -15.10 -16.21
C TYR A 78 17.19 -15.83 -17.53
N LYS A 79 18.45 -16.16 -17.82
CA LYS A 79 18.82 -16.93 -19.01
C LYS A 79 18.13 -18.30 -19.00
N GLU A 80 18.26 -19.06 -17.94
CA GLU A 80 17.68 -20.39 -17.81
C GLU A 80 16.14 -20.35 -17.90
N TYR A 81 15.50 -19.32 -17.30
CA TYR A 81 14.07 -19.11 -17.41
C TYR A 81 13.62 -18.92 -18.86
N VAL A 82 14.29 -18.04 -19.61
CA VAL A 82 13.97 -17.76 -21.02
C VAL A 82 14.22 -19.00 -21.87
N ASP A 83 15.34 -19.72 -21.67
CA ASP A 83 15.69 -20.93 -22.41
C ASP A 83 14.66 -22.05 -22.19
N ARG A 84 14.16 -22.23 -20.96
CA ARG A 84 13.12 -23.22 -20.65
C ARG A 84 11.77 -22.84 -21.22
N CYS A 85 11.37 -21.58 -21.10
CA CYS A 85 10.14 -21.08 -21.73
C CYS A 85 10.19 -21.35 -23.24
N PHE A 86 11.32 -21.05 -23.90
CA PHE A 86 11.50 -21.27 -25.32
C PHE A 86 11.42 -22.75 -25.71
N LYS A 87 12.13 -23.64 -24.98
CA LYS A 87 12.08 -25.09 -25.19
C LYS A 87 10.67 -25.67 -24.99
N ALA A 88 9.91 -25.12 -24.03
CA ALA A 88 8.54 -25.51 -23.79
C ALA A 88 7.55 -24.93 -24.82
N GLY A 89 7.99 -24.08 -25.74
CA GLY A 89 7.11 -23.35 -26.64
C GLY A 89 6.13 -22.44 -25.87
N ALA A 90 6.60 -21.85 -24.75
CA ALA A 90 5.77 -21.04 -23.87
C ALA A 90 6.29 -19.59 -23.77
N MET A 91 5.38 -18.66 -23.46
CA MET A 91 5.66 -17.26 -23.17
C MET A 91 4.90 -16.85 -21.91
N ASP A 92 5.48 -16.01 -21.06
CA ASP A 92 4.70 -15.32 -20.04
C ASP A 92 4.09 -14.01 -20.62
N PHE A 93 3.27 -13.30 -19.83
CA PHE A 93 2.64 -12.06 -20.29
C PHE A 93 3.65 -10.97 -20.68
N ASP A 94 4.79 -10.88 -19.96
CA ASP A 94 5.84 -9.92 -20.27
C ASP A 94 6.54 -10.28 -21.60
N ASP A 95 6.68 -11.57 -21.91
CA ASP A 95 7.22 -12.03 -23.19
C ASP A 95 6.37 -11.61 -24.38
N LEU A 96 5.05 -11.57 -24.23
CA LEU A 96 4.17 -11.14 -25.34
C LEU A 96 4.54 -9.72 -25.82
N LEU A 97 4.85 -8.82 -24.91
CA LEU A 97 5.28 -7.46 -25.24
C LEU A 97 6.72 -7.43 -25.74
N LEU A 98 7.64 -8.05 -25.00
CA LEU A 98 9.07 -8.09 -25.35
C LEU A 98 9.28 -8.73 -26.73
N LYS A 99 8.67 -9.89 -27.00
CA LYS A 99 8.80 -10.63 -28.26
C LYS A 99 8.09 -9.94 -29.42
N THR A 100 7.02 -9.18 -29.15
CA THR A 100 6.41 -8.33 -30.19
C THR A 100 7.35 -7.21 -30.60
N ASN A 101 8.00 -6.52 -29.66
CA ASN A 101 9.01 -5.50 -29.97
C ASN A 101 10.22 -6.11 -30.73
N GLU A 102 10.74 -7.27 -30.29
CA GLU A 102 11.79 -7.98 -31.00
C GLU A 102 11.37 -8.35 -32.45
N LEU A 103 10.15 -8.86 -32.62
CA LEU A 103 9.62 -9.25 -33.92
C LEU A 103 9.52 -8.06 -34.88
N LEU A 104 8.98 -6.95 -34.42
CA LEU A 104 8.80 -5.75 -35.24
C LEU A 104 10.14 -5.09 -35.59
N ASN A 105 11.11 -5.12 -34.68
CA ASN A 105 12.43 -4.51 -34.88
C ASN A 105 13.35 -5.38 -35.75
N MET A 106 13.34 -6.72 -35.54
CA MET A 106 14.27 -7.64 -36.25
C MET A 106 13.80 -8.08 -37.63
N TYR A 107 12.50 -7.95 -37.92
CA TYR A 107 11.90 -8.44 -39.18
C TYR A 107 11.10 -7.33 -39.87
N PRO A 108 11.78 -6.46 -40.65
CA PRO A 108 11.12 -5.33 -41.34
C PRO A 108 9.96 -5.75 -42.23
N GLU A 109 10.04 -6.96 -42.84
CA GLU A 109 8.95 -7.50 -43.65
C GLU A 109 7.69 -7.80 -42.84
N VAL A 110 7.85 -8.20 -41.57
CA VAL A 110 6.72 -8.40 -40.66
C VAL A 110 6.11 -7.05 -40.27
N LEU A 111 6.97 -6.10 -39.90
CA LEU A 111 6.53 -4.74 -39.59
C LEU A 111 5.77 -4.13 -40.79
N ALA A 112 6.36 -4.17 -41.98
CA ALA A 112 5.72 -3.64 -43.20
C ALA A 112 4.36 -4.29 -43.50
N LYS A 113 4.24 -5.63 -43.26
CA LYS A 113 2.98 -6.36 -43.39
C LYS A 113 1.91 -5.80 -42.47
N TYR A 114 2.23 -5.62 -41.19
CA TYR A 114 1.26 -5.12 -40.21
C TYR A 114 0.96 -3.63 -40.38
N GLN A 115 1.95 -2.80 -40.71
CA GLN A 115 1.73 -1.40 -41.09
C GLN A 115 0.75 -1.26 -42.28
N ASN A 116 0.93 -2.09 -43.33
CA ASN A 116 0.00 -2.07 -44.50
C ASN A 116 -1.40 -2.57 -44.13
N ARG A 117 -1.52 -3.48 -43.15
CA ARG A 117 -2.81 -4.00 -42.69
C ARG A 117 -3.54 -3.01 -41.77
N PHE A 118 -2.83 -2.39 -40.86
CA PHE A 118 -3.35 -1.44 -39.87
C PHE A 118 -3.01 -0.01 -40.28
N ARG A 119 -3.85 0.53 -41.19
CA ARG A 119 -3.65 1.89 -41.73
C ARG A 119 -4.12 2.99 -40.80
N TYR A 120 -4.98 2.66 -39.85
CA TYR A 120 -5.51 3.52 -38.80
C TYR A 120 -5.30 2.82 -37.45
N ILE A 121 -4.72 3.50 -36.51
CA ILE A 121 -4.46 2.99 -35.18
C ILE A 121 -5.15 3.91 -34.17
N MET A 122 -5.97 3.32 -33.30
CA MET A 122 -6.65 4.02 -32.21
C MET A 122 -6.27 3.37 -30.90
N VAL A 123 -5.87 4.18 -29.94
CA VAL A 123 -5.48 3.71 -28.61
C VAL A 123 -6.27 4.49 -27.56
N ASP A 124 -7.04 3.76 -26.78
CA ASP A 124 -7.74 4.31 -25.62
C ASP A 124 -6.89 4.16 -24.34
N GLU A 125 -7.20 4.95 -23.30
CA GLU A 125 -6.48 4.96 -22.02
C GLU A 125 -4.95 5.10 -22.21
N TYR A 126 -4.52 5.94 -23.14
CA TYR A 126 -3.12 6.02 -23.55
C TYR A 126 -2.16 6.41 -22.43
N GLN A 127 -2.63 7.12 -21.39
CA GLN A 127 -1.87 7.48 -20.19
C GLN A 127 -1.45 6.25 -19.34
N ASP A 128 -2.08 5.09 -19.54
CA ASP A 128 -1.77 3.86 -18.79
C ASP A 128 -0.81 2.93 -19.56
N THR A 129 -0.34 3.35 -20.73
CA THR A 129 0.60 2.55 -21.53
C THR A 129 2.00 2.53 -20.89
N ASN A 130 2.64 1.35 -20.89
CA ASN A 130 4.04 1.23 -20.52
C ASN A 130 4.96 1.50 -21.72
N HIS A 131 6.27 1.58 -21.47
CA HIS A 131 7.26 1.85 -22.52
C HIS A 131 7.25 0.82 -23.66
N SER A 132 7.10 -0.46 -23.35
CA SER A 132 7.03 -1.53 -24.34
C SER A 132 5.82 -1.40 -25.27
N GLN A 133 4.65 -1.08 -24.71
CA GLN A 133 3.41 -0.83 -25.47
C GLN A 133 3.53 0.42 -26.34
N TYR A 134 4.09 1.49 -25.79
CA TYR A 134 4.38 2.72 -26.55
C TYR A 134 5.22 2.45 -27.79
N LEU A 135 6.29 1.67 -27.69
CA LEU A 135 7.16 1.35 -28.83
C LEU A 135 6.45 0.49 -29.88
N ILE A 136 5.60 -0.46 -29.46
CA ILE A 136 4.78 -1.25 -30.42
C ILE A 136 3.83 -0.34 -31.20
N VAL A 137 3.12 0.54 -30.50
CA VAL A 137 2.18 1.49 -31.13
C VAL A 137 2.92 2.40 -32.11
N ARG A 138 4.06 2.96 -31.66
CA ARG A 138 4.90 3.83 -32.51
C ARG A 138 5.39 3.10 -33.75
N ALA A 139 5.95 1.89 -33.63
CA ALA A 139 6.45 1.12 -34.77
C ALA A 139 5.33 0.82 -35.78
N LEU A 140 4.13 0.47 -35.32
CA LEU A 140 3.01 0.17 -36.18
C LEU A 140 2.46 1.42 -36.88
N SER A 141 2.45 2.58 -36.22
CA SER A 141 1.90 3.83 -36.75
C SER A 141 2.86 4.60 -37.68
N ASP A 142 4.16 4.35 -37.58
CA ASP A 142 5.21 5.15 -38.20
C ASP A 142 5.03 5.36 -39.72
N LYS A 143 4.56 4.35 -40.45
CA LYS A 143 4.43 4.41 -41.89
C LYS A 143 3.35 5.37 -42.41
N PHE A 144 2.17 5.37 -41.77
CA PHE A 144 1.04 6.17 -42.24
C PHE A 144 0.71 7.32 -41.32
N GLN A 145 1.18 7.32 -40.12
CA GLN A 145 0.96 8.29 -39.05
C GLN A 145 -0.56 8.59 -38.80
N ASN A 146 -1.45 7.70 -39.23
CA ASN A 146 -2.88 7.77 -38.97
C ASN A 146 -3.15 7.19 -37.58
N ILE A 147 -2.70 7.88 -36.56
CA ILE A 147 -2.84 7.48 -35.15
C ILE A 147 -3.76 8.45 -34.42
N CYS A 148 -4.68 7.90 -33.64
CA CYS A 148 -5.50 8.66 -32.70
C CYS A 148 -5.32 8.04 -31.31
N VAL A 149 -4.93 8.83 -30.33
CA VAL A 149 -4.85 8.41 -28.94
C VAL A 149 -5.85 9.18 -28.11
N VAL A 150 -6.53 8.48 -27.21
CA VAL A 150 -7.45 9.06 -26.24
C VAL A 150 -6.94 8.74 -24.86
N GLY A 151 -7.02 9.70 -23.95
CA GLY A 151 -6.61 9.49 -22.58
C GLY A 151 -6.78 10.72 -21.72
N ASP A 152 -6.68 10.51 -20.43
CA ASP A 152 -6.78 11.53 -19.41
C ASP A 152 -5.58 11.43 -18.44
N ASP A 153 -4.66 12.39 -18.54
CA ASP A 153 -3.48 12.47 -17.66
C ASP A 153 -3.85 12.50 -16.17
N ALA A 154 -5.00 13.11 -15.83
CA ALA A 154 -5.52 13.12 -14.46
C ALA A 154 -5.99 11.74 -13.96
N GLN A 155 -6.14 10.76 -14.83
CA GLN A 155 -6.49 9.38 -14.51
C GLN A 155 -5.34 8.38 -14.68
N SER A 156 -4.08 8.86 -14.82
CA SER A 156 -2.89 8.01 -14.84
C SER A 156 -2.55 7.55 -13.42
N ILE A 157 -2.98 6.33 -13.06
CA ILE A 157 -2.89 5.75 -11.71
C ILE A 157 -2.27 4.36 -11.68
N TYR A 158 -1.61 3.92 -12.75
CA TYR A 158 -0.98 2.60 -12.87
C TYR A 158 0.55 2.67 -13.01
N GLY A 159 1.19 3.73 -12.51
CA GLY A 159 2.64 3.87 -12.49
C GLY A 159 3.33 2.70 -11.76
N PHE A 160 2.74 2.20 -10.69
CA PHE A 160 3.23 1.02 -9.96
C PHE A 160 3.22 -0.29 -10.79
N ARG A 161 2.50 -0.31 -11.93
CA ARG A 161 2.49 -1.40 -12.94
C ARG A 161 3.34 -1.08 -14.17
N GLY A 162 4.12 0.00 -14.13
CA GLY A 162 5.00 0.41 -15.21
C GLY A 162 4.36 1.32 -16.26
N ALA A 163 3.15 1.81 -16.03
CA ALA A 163 2.56 2.85 -16.88
C ALA A 163 3.43 4.12 -16.83
N ASN A 164 3.54 4.81 -17.95
CA ASN A 164 4.34 6.01 -18.06
C ASN A 164 3.53 7.18 -18.61
N ILE A 165 3.13 8.07 -17.73
CA ILE A 165 2.35 9.26 -18.07
C ILE A 165 3.04 10.13 -19.16
N ASN A 166 4.37 10.06 -19.26
CA ASN A 166 5.09 10.82 -20.28
C ASN A 166 4.73 10.40 -21.71
N ASN A 167 4.20 9.20 -21.90
CA ASN A 167 3.74 8.76 -23.23
C ASN A 167 2.63 9.69 -23.77
N ILE A 168 1.67 10.07 -22.94
CA ILE A 168 0.60 11.00 -23.36
C ILE A 168 1.10 12.46 -23.34
N LEU A 169 1.88 12.86 -22.34
CA LEU A 169 2.38 14.23 -22.21
C LEU A 169 3.32 14.64 -23.36
N ASN A 170 4.11 13.69 -23.87
CA ASN A 170 5.08 13.95 -24.94
C ASN A 170 4.53 13.58 -26.33
N PHE A 171 3.30 13.13 -26.46
CA PHE A 171 2.74 12.69 -27.74
C PHE A 171 2.89 13.74 -28.84
N GLN A 172 2.69 15.02 -28.53
CA GLN A 172 2.87 16.14 -29.47
C GLN A 172 4.33 16.33 -29.94
N LYS A 173 5.31 15.77 -29.21
CA LYS A 173 6.73 15.82 -29.60
C LYS A 173 7.13 14.65 -30.48
N ASP A 174 6.33 13.57 -30.44
CA ASP A 174 6.63 12.34 -31.17
C ASP A 174 6.16 12.38 -32.62
N TYR A 175 5.22 13.26 -32.95
CA TYR A 175 4.62 13.42 -34.27
C TYR A 175 4.52 14.91 -34.67
N GLU A 176 4.83 15.25 -35.91
CA GLU A 176 4.95 16.65 -36.36
C GLU A 176 3.59 17.37 -36.49
N ASP A 177 2.56 16.69 -37.01
CA ASP A 177 1.26 17.30 -37.35
C ASP A 177 0.14 16.91 -36.36
N VAL A 178 0.41 16.90 -35.05
CA VAL A 178 -0.58 16.51 -34.06
C VAL A 178 -1.67 17.56 -33.91
N LYS A 179 -2.92 17.11 -34.04
CA LYS A 179 -4.10 17.90 -33.66
C LYS A 179 -4.60 17.48 -32.31
N LEU A 180 -4.57 18.40 -31.35
CA LEU A 180 -5.06 18.20 -30.00
C LEU A 180 -6.52 18.64 -29.89
N TYR A 181 -7.39 17.72 -29.48
CA TYR A 181 -8.79 17.98 -29.16
C TYR A 181 -8.99 17.77 -27.67
N ARG A 182 -9.58 18.73 -26.98
CA ARG A 182 -9.89 18.63 -25.54
C ARG A 182 -11.35 18.31 -25.35
N LEU A 183 -11.62 17.18 -24.69
CA LEU A 183 -12.97 16.79 -24.30
C LEU A 183 -13.20 17.27 -22.86
N GLU A 184 -13.54 18.54 -22.69
CA GLU A 184 -13.61 19.19 -21.38
C GLU A 184 -15.01 19.11 -20.74
N GLN A 185 -16.05 18.73 -21.49
CA GLN A 185 -17.39 18.59 -20.96
C GLN A 185 -17.56 17.22 -20.28
N ASN A 186 -17.88 17.27 -18.99
CA ASN A 186 -18.26 16.10 -18.19
C ASN A 186 -19.81 15.97 -18.21
N TYR A 187 -20.30 14.77 -18.43
CA TYR A 187 -21.73 14.45 -18.49
C TYR A 187 -22.21 13.62 -17.30
N ARG A 188 -21.28 13.14 -16.45
CA ARG A 188 -21.56 12.24 -15.34
C ARG A 188 -21.95 13.01 -14.09
N SER A 189 -21.07 13.85 -13.60
CA SER A 189 -21.09 14.40 -12.26
C SER A 189 -21.76 15.78 -12.20
N THR A 190 -22.25 16.14 -11.01
CA THR A 190 -22.74 17.50 -10.71
C THR A 190 -21.62 18.53 -10.70
N LYS A 191 -21.96 19.83 -10.79
CA LYS A 191 -20.97 20.92 -10.86
C LYS A 191 -20.05 20.96 -9.63
N ASN A 192 -20.60 20.75 -8.43
CA ASN A 192 -19.79 20.80 -7.21
C ASN A 192 -18.72 19.69 -7.21
N ILE A 193 -19.05 18.47 -7.65
CA ILE A 193 -18.08 17.36 -7.74
C ILE A 193 -17.00 17.69 -8.78
N VAL A 194 -17.39 18.14 -9.98
CA VAL A 194 -16.44 18.49 -11.05
C VAL A 194 -15.48 19.59 -10.61
N ASN A 195 -16.01 20.63 -10.00
CA ASN A 195 -15.20 21.77 -9.57
C ASN A 195 -14.26 21.42 -8.41
N ALA A 196 -14.71 20.60 -7.45
CA ALA A 196 -13.86 20.09 -6.38
C ALA A 196 -12.72 19.22 -6.95
N ALA A 197 -13.04 18.31 -7.87
CA ALA A 197 -12.03 17.50 -8.55
C ALA A 197 -11.01 18.35 -9.33
N ASN A 198 -11.46 19.39 -10.02
CA ASN A 198 -10.57 20.36 -10.69
C ASN A 198 -9.64 21.04 -9.68
N SER A 199 -10.14 21.47 -8.49
CA SER A 199 -9.30 22.12 -7.49
C SER A 199 -8.19 21.23 -7.00
N ILE A 200 -8.44 19.93 -6.81
CA ILE A 200 -7.45 18.93 -6.44
C ILE A 200 -6.37 18.78 -7.52
N ILE A 201 -6.79 18.46 -8.74
CA ILE A 201 -5.82 18.14 -9.81
C ILE A 201 -5.00 19.37 -10.24
N HIS A 202 -5.47 20.57 -9.91
CA HIS A 202 -4.74 21.81 -10.17
C HIS A 202 -3.39 21.86 -9.45
N HIS A 203 -3.25 21.19 -8.29
CA HIS A 203 -2.00 21.12 -7.53
C HIS A 203 -0.91 20.26 -8.19
N ASN A 204 -1.25 19.41 -9.17
CA ASN A 204 -0.26 18.69 -9.97
C ASN A 204 0.41 19.64 -10.96
N GLN A 205 1.75 19.53 -11.05
CA GLN A 205 2.52 20.27 -12.06
C GLN A 205 2.63 19.49 -13.37
N THR A 206 2.74 18.16 -13.26
CA THR A 206 2.85 17.27 -14.42
C THR A 206 1.46 16.93 -14.95
N LYS A 207 0.93 17.80 -15.80
CA LYS A 207 -0.45 17.69 -16.35
C LYS A 207 -0.59 18.37 -17.71
N ILE A 208 -1.67 18.05 -18.42
CA ILE A 208 -2.16 18.78 -19.60
C ILE A 208 -3.10 19.88 -19.11
N ASP A 209 -2.88 21.11 -19.53
CA ASP A 209 -3.78 22.21 -19.18
C ASP A 209 -5.16 22.00 -19.79
N LYS A 210 -6.14 21.75 -18.94
CA LYS A 210 -7.56 21.59 -19.28
C LYS A 210 -8.40 22.01 -18.08
N VAL A 211 -9.63 22.43 -18.35
CA VAL A 211 -10.62 22.72 -17.31
C VAL A 211 -11.88 21.91 -17.64
N VAL A 212 -12.11 20.88 -16.86
CA VAL A 212 -13.31 20.06 -17.01
C VAL A 212 -14.51 20.83 -16.46
N TRP A 213 -15.58 20.91 -17.25
CA TRP A 213 -16.83 21.58 -16.88
C TRP A 213 -18.04 20.69 -17.17
N THR A 214 -19.18 21.01 -16.58
CA THR A 214 -20.43 20.28 -16.82
C THR A 214 -21.61 21.22 -16.92
N SER A 215 -22.59 20.83 -17.75
CA SER A 215 -23.91 21.47 -17.82
C SER A 215 -24.92 20.91 -16.81
N ASN A 216 -24.56 19.85 -16.08
CA ASN A 216 -25.41 19.24 -15.09
C ASN A 216 -25.75 20.23 -13.96
N VAL A 217 -26.72 19.88 -13.12
CA VAL A 217 -27.14 20.67 -11.96
C VAL A 217 -25.96 20.95 -11.01
N GLU A 218 -26.12 21.95 -10.17
CA GLU A 218 -25.09 22.32 -9.19
C GLU A 218 -24.77 21.15 -8.24
N GLY A 219 -25.82 20.44 -7.80
CA GLY A 219 -25.73 19.29 -6.89
C GLY A 219 -25.40 19.71 -5.45
N SER A 220 -25.33 18.72 -4.57
CA SER A 220 -24.88 18.92 -3.19
C SER A 220 -23.37 19.15 -3.12
N LYS A 221 -22.93 19.83 -2.06
CA LYS A 221 -21.50 19.91 -1.73
C LYS A 221 -20.98 18.54 -1.30
N ILE A 222 -19.67 18.34 -1.42
CA ILE A 222 -19.01 17.15 -0.92
C ILE A 222 -19.05 17.18 0.60
N LYS A 223 -19.67 16.18 1.22
CA LYS A 223 -19.73 16.05 2.68
C LYS A 223 -18.42 15.54 3.21
N VAL A 224 -17.84 16.24 4.18
CA VAL A 224 -16.63 15.84 4.90
C VAL A 224 -17.01 15.44 6.31
N LYS A 225 -16.86 14.16 6.64
CA LYS A 225 -17.24 13.62 7.95
C LYS A 225 -16.00 13.21 8.75
N ARG A 226 -15.94 13.68 10.00
CA ARG A 226 -14.91 13.30 10.96
C ARG A 226 -15.47 12.24 11.90
N CYS A 227 -14.84 11.09 11.97
CA CYS A 227 -15.19 9.99 12.87
C CYS A 227 -14.17 9.86 13.99
N ALA A 228 -14.52 9.24 15.11
CA ALA A 228 -13.57 9.03 16.21
C ALA A 228 -12.58 7.91 15.87
N THR A 229 -13.09 6.78 15.39
CA THR A 229 -12.33 5.59 15.04
C THR A 229 -12.74 5.02 13.67
N ASP A 230 -12.03 4.04 13.15
CA ASP A 230 -12.39 3.29 11.94
C ASP A 230 -13.70 2.50 12.09
N ALA A 231 -13.99 1.98 13.28
CA ALA A 231 -15.27 1.35 13.57
C ALA A 231 -16.42 2.36 13.53
N ASP A 232 -16.20 3.59 14.03
CA ASP A 232 -17.15 4.71 13.93
C ASP A 232 -17.35 5.14 12.48
N GLU A 233 -16.27 5.21 11.72
CA GLU A 233 -16.31 5.52 10.28
C GLU A 233 -17.22 4.52 9.54
N GLY A 234 -17.04 3.23 9.80
CA GLY A 234 -17.90 2.18 9.22
C GLY A 234 -19.37 2.34 9.64
N ARG A 235 -19.64 2.62 10.94
CA ARG A 235 -21.02 2.85 11.44
C ARG A 235 -21.68 4.05 10.78
N GLU A 236 -20.95 5.13 10.61
CA GLU A 236 -21.43 6.37 9.99
C GLU A 236 -21.76 6.18 8.51
N VAL A 237 -20.88 5.49 7.77
CA VAL A 237 -21.10 5.14 6.36
C VAL A 237 -22.33 4.25 6.21
N ALA A 238 -22.44 3.19 7.01
CA ALA A 238 -23.59 2.29 6.96
C ALA A 238 -24.90 2.99 7.38
N ALA A 239 -24.86 3.93 8.34
CA ALA A 239 -26.01 4.75 8.72
C ALA A 239 -26.46 5.64 7.56
N THR A 240 -25.52 6.33 6.92
CA THR A 240 -25.82 7.21 5.78
C THR A 240 -26.41 6.45 4.59
N ILE A 241 -25.91 5.21 4.31
CA ILE A 241 -26.49 4.33 3.29
C ILE A 241 -27.93 3.95 3.66
N PHE A 242 -28.14 3.54 4.92
CA PHE A 242 -29.47 3.17 5.40
C PHE A 242 -30.46 4.34 5.30
N GLU A 243 -30.04 5.55 5.66
CA GLU A 243 -30.85 6.77 5.54
C GLU A 243 -31.19 7.08 4.07
N GLY A 244 -30.20 7.03 3.17
CA GLY A 244 -30.42 7.26 1.74
C GLY A 244 -31.39 6.25 1.12
N LYS A 245 -31.38 4.99 1.58
CA LYS A 245 -32.38 3.99 1.18
C LYS A 245 -33.77 4.34 1.67
N MET A 246 -33.92 4.82 2.90
CA MET A 246 -35.23 5.11 3.50
C MET A 246 -35.82 6.43 3.03
N GLN A 247 -34.99 7.47 2.90
CA GLN A 247 -35.44 8.82 2.56
C GLN A 247 -35.51 9.03 1.04
N ASP A 248 -34.49 8.59 0.32
CA ASP A 248 -34.34 8.85 -1.12
C ASP A 248 -34.75 7.65 -1.99
N GLN A 249 -35.23 6.54 -1.37
CA GLN A 249 -35.62 5.30 -2.04
C GLN A 249 -34.51 4.71 -2.94
N ARG A 250 -33.23 4.92 -2.57
CA ARG A 250 -32.09 4.43 -3.32
C ARG A 250 -31.93 2.92 -3.17
N LYS A 251 -31.40 2.28 -4.23
CA LYS A 251 -30.99 0.89 -4.18
C LYS A 251 -29.61 0.74 -3.52
N ASN A 252 -29.28 -0.44 -3.03
CA ASN A 252 -27.94 -0.73 -2.53
C ASN A 252 -26.87 -0.54 -3.62
N SER A 253 -27.20 -0.91 -4.87
CA SER A 253 -26.32 -0.76 -6.05
C SER A 253 -25.97 0.69 -6.39
N ASP A 254 -26.73 1.66 -5.88
CA ASP A 254 -26.44 3.09 -6.08
C ASP A 254 -25.27 3.58 -5.24
N PHE A 255 -24.80 2.78 -4.26
CA PHE A 255 -23.75 3.16 -3.32
C PHE A 255 -22.46 2.41 -3.60
N ALA A 256 -21.35 3.15 -3.59
CA ALA A 256 -20.00 2.58 -3.61
C ALA A 256 -19.17 3.11 -2.44
N ILE A 257 -18.41 2.22 -1.79
CA ILE A 257 -17.43 2.55 -0.77
C ILE A 257 -16.05 2.29 -1.35
N LEU A 258 -15.28 3.36 -1.50
CA LEU A 258 -13.95 3.35 -2.10
C LEU A 258 -12.88 3.56 -1.02
N TYR A 259 -11.89 2.70 -1.01
CA TYR A 259 -10.79 2.74 -0.04
C TYR A 259 -9.43 2.59 -0.72
N ARG A 260 -8.38 3.07 -0.03
CA ARG A 260 -7.01 3.04 -0.54
C ARG A 260 -6.38 1.65 -0.44
N THR A 261 -6.60 0.96 0.67
CA THR A 261 -6.06 -0.38 0.93
C THR A 261 -7.16 -1.37 1.25
N ASN A 262 -6.92 -2.64 0.92
CA ASN A 262 -7.90 -3.70 1.18
C ASN A 262 -8.19 -3.91 2.68
N ALA A 263 -7.27 -3.58 3.57
CA ALA A 263 -7.46 -3.71 5.01
C ALA A 263 -8.67 -2.90 5.50
N GLN A 264 -8.88 -1.69 4.94
CA GLN A 264 -9.99 -0.81 5.32
C GLN A 264 -11.39 -1.43 5.09
N SER A 265 -11.50 -2.49 4.28
CA SER A 265 -12.81 -3.10 3.99
C SER A 265 -13.46 -3.71 5.24
N ARG A 266 -12.66 -4.21 6.22
CA ARG A 266 -13.19 -4.88 7.41
C ARG A 266 -14.22 -4.03 8.17
N ALA A 267 -13.83 -2.83 8.56
CA ALA A 267 -14.72 -1.96 9.32
C ALA A 267 -16.02 -1.64 8.55
N MET A 268 -15.92 -1.49 7.22
CA MET A 268 -17.08 -1.26 6.35
C MET A 268 -17.95 -2.52 6.24
N GLU A 269 -17.35 -3.70 6.01
CA GLU A 269 -18.05 -4.98 5.93
C GLU A 269 -18.77 -5.30 7.24
N ASP A 270 -18.12 -5.13 8.39
CA ASP A 270 -18.69 -5.34 9.70
C ASP A 270 -19.88 -4.39 9.99
N ALA A 271 -19.75 -3.11 9.63
CA ALA A 271 -20.82 -2.14 9.85
C ALA A 271 -22.05 -2.38 8.96
N LEU A 272 -21.83 -2.74 7.69
CA LEU A 272 -22.92 -3.06 6.75
C LEU A 272 -23.66 -4.33 7.21
N ARG A 273 -22.93 -5.37 7.63
CA ARG A 273 -23.49 -6.62 8.14
C ARG A 273 -24.36 -6.38 9.40
N LYS A 274 -23.88 -5.58 10.35
CA LYS A 274 -24.66 -5.25 11.57
C LYS A 274 -25.99 -4.52 11.30
N ARG A 275 -26.16 -4.00 10.09
CA ARG A 275 -27.39 -3.34 9.62
C ARG A 275 -28.14 -4.15 8.55
N ASP A 276 -27.75 -5.40 8.31
CA ASP A 276 -28.32 -6.25 7.26
C ASP A 276 -28.34 -5.61 5.87
N ILE A 277 -27.29 -4.81 5.55
CA ILE A 277 -27.13 -4.20 4.24
C ILE A 277 -26.28 -5.14 3.37
N PRO A 278 -26.84 -5.70 2.29
CA PRO A 278 -26.07 -6.55 1.39
C PRO A 278 -24.96 -5.79 0.69
N TYR A 279 -23.78 -6.38 0.61
CA TYR A 279 -22.62 -5.78 -0.05
C TYR A 279 -21.83 -6.80 -0.88
N ARG A 280 -21.00 -6.29 -1.79
CA ARG A 280 -20.06 -7.07 -2.59
C ARG A 280 -18.69 -6.42 -2.62
N VAL A 281 -17.66 -7.21 -2.31
CA VAL A 281 -16.26 -6.79 -2.45
C VAL A 281 -15.76 -7.13 -3.84
N PHE A 282 -15.33 -6.11 -4.59
CA PHE A 282 -14.80 -6.26 -5.95
C PHE A 282 -13.28 -6.44 -5.93
N GLY A 283 -12.79 -7.30 -6.84
CA GLY A 283 -11.35 -7.54 -7.02
C GLY A 283 -10.69 -8.36 -5.92
N GLY A 284 -11.46 -8.97 -5.04
CA GLY A 284 -10.99 -9.79 -3.93
C GLY A 284 -12.09 -10.66 -3.35
N VAL A 285 -11.77 -11.25 -2.22
CA VAL A 285 -12.72 -11.97 -1.37
C VAL A 285 -13.01 -11.13 -0.12
N SER A 286 -14.17 -11.33 0.48
CA SER A 286 -14.52 -10.71 1.76
C SER A 286 -13.41 -10.88 2.79
N PHE A 287 -13.32 -9.97 3.73
CA PHE A 287 -12.20 -9.89 4.67
C PHE A 287 -11.92 -11.23 5.37
N TYR A 288 -12.93 -11.86 5.94
CA TYR A 288 -12.79 -13.14 6.65
C TYR A 288 -12.51 -14.33 5.74
N GLN A 289 -12.68 -14.21 4.43
CA GLN A 289 -12.36 -15.24 3.44
C GLN A 289 -10.90 -15.19 2.96
N ARG A 290 -10.13 -14.14 3.29
CA ARG A 290 -8.72 -13.99 2.89
C ARG A 290 -7.87 -15.09 3.52
N LYS A 291 -6.88 -15.56 2.74
CA LYS A 291 -6.06 -16.70 3.15
C LYS A 291 -5.35 -16.47 4.49
N GLU A 292 -4.65 -15.36 4.65
CA GLU A 292 -3.91 -15.00 5.87
C GLU A 292 -4.81 -14.84 7.08
N ILE A 293 -6.04 -14.37 6.87
CA ILE A 293 -7.06 -14.25 7.92
C ILE A 293 -7.55 -15.63 8.32
N LYS A 294 -7.91 -16.50 7.35
CA LYS A 294 -8.27 -17.89 7.62
C LYS A 294 -7.14 -18.67 8.31
N ASP A 295 -5.88 -18.38 7.98
CA ASP A 295 -4.74 -19.02 8.61
C ASP A 295 -4.63 -18.63 10.10
N LEU A 296 -4.80 -17.36 10.44
CA LEU A 296 -4.82 -16.90 11.84
C LEU A 296 -6.04 -17.43 12.59
N LEU A 297 -7.23 -17.33 11.99
CA LEU A 297 -8.46 -17.88 12.59
C LEU A 297 -8.36 -19.38 12.84
N ALA A 298 -7.71 -20.14 11.97
CA ALA A 298 -7.49 -21.58 12.18
C ALA A 298 -6.61 -21.84 13.41
N TYR A 299 -5.60 -21.03 13.69
CA TYR A 299 -4.86 -21.10 14.96
C TYR A 299 -5.78 -20.87 16.15
N LEU A 300 -6.57 -19.80 16.10
CA LEU A 300 -7.47 -19.42 17.18
C LEU A 300 -8.53 -20.52 17.43
N ARG A 301 -9.06 -21.12 16.36
CA ARG A 301 -10.02 -22.25 16.46
C ARG A 301 -9.39 -23.48 17.11
N VAL A 302 -8.16 -23.85 16.73
CA VAL A 302 -7.45 -25.02 17.32
C VAL A 302 -7.11 -24.79 18.81
N ILE A 303 -6.89 -23.55 19.23
CA ILE A 303 -6.70 -23.22 20.64
C ILE A 303 -7.97 -23.53 21.45
N ILE A 304 -9.15 -23.17 20.95
CA ILE A 304 -10.44 -23.42 21.62
C ILE A 304 -10.87 -24.88 21.43
N ASN A 305 -10.76 -25.40 20.21
CA ASN A 305 -11.17 -26.76 19.88
C ASN A 305 -10.03 -27.54 19.19
N PRO A 306 -9.21 -28.26 19.94
CA PRO A 306 -8.13 -29.12 19.40
C PRO A 306 -8.61 -30.21 18.43
N LYS A 307 -9.88 -30.55 18.47
CA LYS A 307 -10.48 -31.59 17.60
C LYS A 307 -10.90 -31.05 16.23
N ASP A 308 -10.75 -29.73 15.98
CA ASP A 308 -10.97 -29.14 14.66
C ASP A 308 -9.84 -29.55 13.69
N GLU A 309 -10.09 -30.69 13.03
CA GLU A 309 -9.12 -31.34 12.15
C GLU A 309 -8.79 -30.47 10.91
N GLU A 310 -9.77 -29.77 10.36
CA GLU A 310 -9.55 -28.93 9.17
C GLU A 310 -8.69 -27.71 9.51
N SER A 311 -8.95 -27.05 10.62
CA SER A 311 -8.10 -25.97 11.10
C SER A 311 -6.69 -26.48 11.43
N LEU A 312 -6.56 -27.65 12.04
CA LEU A 312 -5.28 -28.25 12.39
C LEU A 312 -4.45 -28.62 11.15
N LYS A 313 -5.06 -29.24 10.12
CA LYS A 313 -4.42 -29.52 8.83
C LYS A 313 -3.91 -28.25 8.17
N ARG A 314 -4.68 -27.17 8.27
CA ARG A 314 -4.35 -25.87 7.69
C ARG A 314 -3.08 -25.26 8.30
N ILE A 315 -2.93 -25.33 9.63
CA ILE A 315 -1.86 -24.64 10.36
C ILE A 315 -0.62 -25.48 10.63
N ILE A 316 -0.68 -26.80 10.57
CA ILE A 316 0.41 -27.69 10.96
C ILE A 316 1.74 -27.39 10.27
N ASN A 317 1.68 -26.96 9.01
CA ASN A 317 2.85 -26.54 8.22
C ASN A 317 2.82 -25.07 7.80
N TYR A 318 2.07 -24.24 8.48
CA TYR A 318 2.07 -22.78 8.24
C TYR A 318 2.28 -22.00 9.55
N PRO A 319 3.30 -21.13 9.66
CA PRO A 319 4.44 -20.96 8.72
C PRO A 319 5.22 -22.27 8.47
N ALA A 320 6.03 -22.27 7.41
CA ALA A 320 6.69 -23.50 6.93
C ALA A 320 7.54 -24.16 8.01
N ARG A 321 7.16 -25.39 8.43
CA ARG A 321 7.87 -26.21 9.42
C ARG A 321 8.54 -27.43 8.82
N GLY A 322 8.37 -27.64 7.51
CA GLY A 322 8.86 -28.85 6.83
C GLY A 322 8.05 -30.10 7.22
N ILE A 323 6.76 -29.94 7.53
CA ILE A 323 5.79 -31.02 7.71
C ILE A 323 4.98 -31.11 6.42
N GLY A 324 5.38 -32.03 5.53
CA GLY A 324 4.75 -32.17 4.21
C GLY A 324 3.47 -33.01 4.24
N GLN A 325 2.75 -33.05 3.10
CA GLN A 325 1.49 -33.78 2.94
C GLN A 325 1.64 -35.27 3.28
N THR A 326 2.73 -35.90 2.86
CA THR A 326 2.99 -37.32 3.20
C THR A 326 3.08 -37.60 4.70
N THR A 327 3.52 -36.62 5.50
CA THR A 327 3.51 -36.73 6.97
C THR A 327 2.08 -36.62 7.50
N ILE A 328 1.30 -35.70 6.96
CA ILE A 328 -0.11 -35.52 7.33
C ILE A 328 -0.90 -36.79 7.00
N ASP A 329 -0.69 -37.40 5.84
CA ASP A 329 -1.36 -38.64 5.44
C ASP A 329 -1.03 -39.79 6.39
N LYS A 330 0.23 -39.93 6.81
CA LYS A 330 0.66 -40.92 7.80
C LYS A 330 0.01 -40.70 9.19
N LEU A 331 -0.10 -39.43 9.59
CA LEU A 331 -0.80 -39.07 10.84
C LEU A 331 -2.28 -39.40 10.77
N LEU A 332 -2.95 -39.18 9.64
CA LEU A 332 -4.37 -39.53 9.44
C LEU A 332 -4.61 -41.05 9.47
N ILE A 333 -3.70 -41.83 8.86
CA ILE A 333 -3.75 -43.29 8.92
C ILE A 333 -3.62 -43.76 10.38
N GLY A 334 -2.59 -43.24 11.08
CA GLY A 334 -2.36 -43.57 12.48
C GLY A 334 -3.50 -43.13 13.41
N ALA A 335 -4.15 -42.02 13.13
CA ALA A 335 -5.34 -41.55 13.82
C ALA A 335 -6.49 -42.56 13.70
N LYS A 336 -6.75 -43.02 12.48
CA LYS A 336 -7.80 -44.02 12.20
C LYS A 336 -7.50 -45.37 12.84
N GLU A 337 -6.26 -45.85 12.74
CA GLU A 337 -5.85 -47.15 13.31
C GLU A 337 -5.94 -47.21 14.83
N ASN A 338 -5.68 -46.10 15.52
CA ASN A 338 -5.67 -46.00 16.96
C ASN A 338 -6.96 -45.39 17.54
N ASN A 339 -7.97 -45.07 16.68
CA ASN A 339 -9.20 -44.39 17.06
C ASN A 339 -8.99 -43.11 17.87
N LEU A 340 -8.02 -42.28 17.40
CA LEU A 340 -7.63 -40.99 17.97
C LEU A 340 -7.98 -39.86 17.01
N SER A 341 -8.17 -38.66 17.53
CA SER A 341 -8.20 -37.45 16.70
C SER A 341 -6.80 -37.16 16.12
N LEU A 342 -6.72 -36.37 15.07
CA LEU A 342 -5.44 -35.93 14.48
C LEU A 342 -4.56 -35.23 15.54
N TYR A 343 -5.15 -34.40 16.40
CA TYR A 343 -4.44 -33.73 17.50
C TYR A 343 -3.83 -34.70 18.47
N GLU A 344 -4.63 -35.65 18.99
CA GLU A 344 -4.18 -36.71 19.90
C GLU A 344 -3.11 -37.60 19.26
N THR A 345 -3.23 -37.88 17.97
CA THR A 345 -2.22 -38.62 17.21
C THR A 345 -0.90 -37.90 17.13
N ILE A 346 -0.92 -36.57 16.90
CA ILE A 346 0.31 -35.75 16.87
C ILE A 346 0.91 -35.68 18.29
N GLU A 347 0.08 -35.49 19.30
CA GLU A 347 0.50 -35.46 20.70
C GLU A 347 1.19 -36.77 21.14
N ASN A 348 0.65 -37.90 20.71
CA ASN A 348 1.17 -39.22 21.03
C ASN A 348 2.09 -39.79 19.92
N ALA A 349 2.50 -39.03 18.95
CA ALA A 349 3.26 -39.47 17.77
C ALA A 349 4.56 -40.23 18.12
N ALA A 350 5.19 -39.92 19.25
CA ALA A 350 6.35 -40.63 19.77
C ALA A 350 5.99 -41.98 20.43
N LYS A 351 4.74 -42.18 20.88
CA LYS A 351 4.28 -43.38 21.53
C LYS A 351 3.59 -44.37 20.57
N ILE A 352 2.92 -43.82 19.57
CA ILE A 352 2.27 -44.57 18.49
C ILE A 352 3.36 -44.81 17.45
N ASN A 353 3.72 -46.02 17.16
CA ASN A 353 4.81 -46.43 16.30
C ASN A 353 4.55 -46.01 14.80
N LEU A 354 4.45 -44.70 14.54
CA LEU A 354 4.20 -44.17 13.22
C LEU A 354 5.52 -44.23 12.37
N PRO A 355 5.42 -44.49 11.05
CA PRO A 355 6.58 -44.55 10.18
C PRO A 355 7.12 -43.16 9.87
N LEU A 356 7.57 -42.42 10.90
CA LEU A 356 8.11 -41.05 10.85
C LEU A 356 9.57 -41.07 11.29
N ASN A 357 10.39 -40.22 10.66
CA ASN A 357 11.77 -40.03 11.10
C ASN A 357 11.84 -39.13 12.34
N GLY A 358 12.96 -39.23 13.10
CA GLY A 358 13.15 -38.47 14.34
C GLY A 358 13.09 -36.96 14.16
N GLY A 359 13.57 -36.43 13.05
CA GLY A 359 13.49 -34.99 12.74
C GLY A 359 12.05 -34.50 12.54
N THR A 360 11.20 -35.33 11.92
CA THR A 360 9.78 -35.03 11.75
C THR A 360 9.03 -35.10 13.09
N LEU A 361 9.34 -36.09 13.93
CA LEU A 361 8.79 -36.20 15.27
C LEU A 361 9.10 -34.96 16.12
N THR A 362 10.37 -34.50 16.10
CA THR A 362 10.77 -33.27 16.81
C THR A 362 9.95 -32.06 16.36
N LYS A 363 9.71 -31.89 15.05
CA LYS A 363 8.89 -30.81 14.51
C LYS A 363 7.44 -30.88 14.99
N LEU A 364 6.86 -32.06 15.02
CA LEU A 364 5.50 -32.30 15.52
C LEU A 364 5.40 -32.00 17.03
N VAL A 365 6.36 -32.44 17.82
CA VAL A 365 6.42 -32.16 19.27
C VAL A 365 6.51 -30.65 19.52
N ASN A 366 7.38 -29.94 18.80
CA ASN A 366 7.52 -28.50 18.94
C ASN A 366 6.22 -27.77 18.56
N PHE A 367 5.54 -28.21 17.49
CA PHE A 367 4.26 -27.65 17.10
C PHE A 367 3.19 -27.84 18.18
N ILE A 368 3.01 -29.06 18.68
CA ILE A 368 2.04 -29.36 19.75
C ILE A 368 2.37 -28.60 21.04
N THR A 369 3.64 -28.50 21.39
CA THR A 369 4.07 -27.73 22.58
C THR A 369 3.66 -26.25 22.42
N THR A 370 3.84 -25.68 21.24
CA THR A 370 3.40 -24.31 20.97
C THR A 370 1.88 -24.17 21.14
N ILE A 371 1.08 -25.09 20.56
CA ILE A 371 -0.39 -25.06 20.70
C ILE A 371 -0.80 -25.19 22.18
N LYS A 372 -0.24 -26.14 22.93
CA LYS A 372 -0.53 -26.30 24.37
C LYS A 372 -0.20 -25.07 25.18
N THR A 373 0.93 -24.42 24.90
CA THR A 373 1.28 -23.17 25.56
C THR A 373 0.22 -22.10 25.31
N LEU A 374 -0.25 -21.97 24.06
CA LEU A 374 -1.30 -21.02 23.69
C LEU A 374 -2.64 -21.34 24.34
N GLN A 375 -2.98 -22.63 24.48
CA GLN A 375 -4.20 -23.08 25.20
C GLN A 375 -4.18 -22.67 26.66
N ILE A 376 -3.05 -22.87 27.35
CA ILE A 376 -2.87 -22.48 28.78
C ILE A 376 -3.01 -20.96 28.94
N GLU A 377 -2.44 -20.21 28.02
CA GLU A 377 -2.52 -18.75 28.07
C GLU A 377 -3.92 -18.23 27.76
N ASN A 378 -4.70 -18.94 26.92
CA ASN A 378 -6.07 -18.56 26.60
C ASN A 378 -7.01 -18.51 27.83
N ASP A 379 -6.73 -19.30 28.86
CA ASP A 379 -7.51 -19.28 30.11
C ASP A 379 -7.29 -17.99 30.93
N ARG A 380 -6.27 -17.18 30.58
CA ARG A 380 -5.85 -16.00 31.33
C ARG A 380 -5.96 -14.70 30.53
N LEU A 381 -5.93 -14.80 29.21
CA LEU A 381 -5.85 -13.68 28.28
C LEU A 381 -7.21 -13.47 27.61
N ASN A 382 -7.51 -12.20 27.29
CA ASN A 382 -8.68 -11.87 26.44
C ASN A 382 -8.43 -12.24 24.97
N ALA A 383 -9.47 -12.13 24.14
CA ALA A 383 -9.40 -12.51 22.72
C ALA A 383 -8.29 -11.76 21.95
N PHE A 384 -8.06 -10.49 22.25
CA PHE A 384 -7.01 -9.71 21.59
C PHE A 384 -5.61 -10.16 22.02
N GLU A 385 -5.40 -10.30 23.32
CA GLU A 385 -4.10 -10.68 23.87
C GLU A 385 -3.65 -12.06 23.38
N ILE A 386 -4.56 -13.03 23.32
CA ILE A 386 -4.23 -14.36 22.79
C ILE A 386 -3.98 -14.33 21.27
N ALA A 387 -4.75 -13.58 20.50
CA ALA A 387 -4.53 -13.46 19.06
C ALA A 387 -3.16 -12.78 18.75
N ASP A 388 -2.80 -11.73 19.46
CA ASP A 388 -1.49 -11.07 19.35
C ASP A 388 -0.36 -12.04 19.75
N LEU A 389 -0.54 -12.80 20.83
CA LEU A 389 0.42 -13.82 21.25
C LEU A 389 0.61 -14.91 20.18
N VAL A 390 -0.48 -15.34 19.52
CA VAL A 390 -0.43 -16.30 18.40
C VAL A 390 0.44 -15.77 17.27
N THR A 391 0.23 -14.52 16.81
CA THR A 391 1.02 -13.94 15.72
C THR A 391 2.52 -13.88 16.05
N LYS A 392 2.86 -13.57 17.30
CA LYS A 392 4.24 -13.49 17.79
C LYS A 392 4.89 -14.87 17.94
N LYS A 393 4.20 -15.83 18.59
CA LYS A 393 4.73 -17.17 18.87
C LYS A 393 4.85 -18.04 17.61
N THR A 394 3.94 -17.90 16.67
CA THR A 394 3.98 -18.66 15.40
C THR A 394 4.97 -18.09 14.39
N GLY A 395 5.28 -16.80 14.48
CA GLY A 395 6.17 -16.10 13.55
C GLY A 395 5.53 -15.82 12.18
N MET A 396 4.20 -15.95 12.02
CA MET A 396 3.52 -15.78 10.73
C MET A 396 3.71 -14.37 10.13
N VAL A 397 3.65 -13.32 10.95
CA VAL A 397 3.89 -11.94 10.51
C VAL A 397 5.35 -11.75 10.10
N GLN A 398 6.29 -12.36 10.83
CA GLN A 398 7.72 -12.28 10.51
C GLN A 398 8.04 -12.96 9.18
N GLU A 399 7.39 -14.09 8.90
CA GLU A 399 7.54 -14.80 7.61
C GLU A 399 7.05 -13.94 6.44
N LEU A 400 5.87 -13.32 6.58
CA LEU A 400 5.34 -12.40 5.58
C LEU A 400 6.26 -11.18 5.38
N LYS A 401 6.74 -10.55 6.46
CA LYS A 401 7.68 -9.41 6.37
C LYS A 401 8.99 -9.79 5.66
N LYS A 402 9.46 -11.03 5.78
CA LYS A 402 10.63 -11.52 5.04
C LYS A 402 10.39 -11.66 3.53
N GLU A 403 9.17 -11.85 3.06
CA GLU A 403 8.88 -11.94 1.63
C GLU A 403 9.22 -10.64 0.89
N GLY A 404 8.98 -9.47 1.50
CA GLY A 404 9.32 -8.14 0.96
C GLY A 404 8.59 -7.80 -0.35
N THR A 405 7.41 -8.38 -0.58
CA THR A 405 6.56 -8.09 -1.75
C THR A 405 5.39 -7.20 -1.34
N PRO A 406 4.82 -6.39 -2.26
CA PRO A 406 3.62 -5.59 -1.96
C PRO A 406 2.46 -6.45 -1.46
N GLU A 407 2.29 -7.67 -2.00
CA GLU A 407 1.25 -8.60 -1.56
C GLU A 407 1.49 -9.08 -0.13
N ALA A 408 2.74 -9.28 0.27
CA ALA A 408 3.08 -9.66 1.63
C ALA A 408 2.83 -8.51 2.62
N VAL A 409 3.11 -7.27 2.22
CA VAL A 409 2.77 -6.07 3.01
C VAL A 409 1.26 -6.01 3.22
N SER A 410 0.46 -6.15 2.15
CA SER A 410 -1.00 -6.15 2.26
C SER A 410 -1.54 -7.27 3.17
N LYS A 411 -0.92 -8.46 3.18
CA LYS A 411 -1.31 -9.54 4.10
C LYS A 411 -0.98 -9.21 5.56
N VAL A 412 0.15 -8.54 5.80
CA VAL A 412 0.48 -8.06 7.15
C VAL A 412 -0.54 -7.03 7.62
N GLU A 413 -0.89 -6.06 6.77
CA GLU A 413 -1.94 -5.08 7.06
C GLU A 413 -3.29 -5.76 7.37
N ASN A 414 -3.66 -6.80 6.61
CA ASN A 414 -4.88 -7.56 6.87
C ASN A 414 -4.84 -8.27 8.25
N ILE A 415 -3.71 -8.86 8.63
CA ILE A 415 -3.56 -9.50 9.95
C ILE A 415 -3.64 -8.44 11.07
N GLU A 416 -2.98 -7.30 10.89
CA GLU A 416 -3.03 -6.19 11.84
C GLU A 416 -4.46 -5.66 11.98
N GLU A 417 -5.20 -5.59 10.87
CA GLU A 417 -6.59 -5.17 10.86
C GLU A 417 -7.52 -6.19 11.56
N LEU A 418 -7.25 -7.49 11.43
CA LEU A 418 -7.98 -8.49 12.21
C LEU A 418 -7.73 -8.30 13.72
N LEU A 419 -6.49 -8.05 14.12
CA LEU A 419 -6.16 -7.78 15.52
C LEU A 419 -6.86 -6.53 16.04
N ASN A 420 -6.98 -5.48 15.23
CA ASN A 420 -7.76 -4.30 15.57
C ASN A 420 -9.24 -4.65 15.78
N GLY A 421 -9.84 -5.44 14.87
CA GLY A 421 -11.22 -5.89 15.01
C GLY A 421 -11.47 -6.75 16.26
N ILE A 422 -10.51 -7.60 16.64
CA ILE A 422 -10.62 -8.37 17.88
C ILE A 422 -10.54 -7.43 19.10
N ARG A 423 -9.73 -6.39 19.04
CA ARG A 423 -9.65 -5.38 20.13
C ARG A 423 -10.95 -4.61 20.25
N ASP A 424 -11.48 -4.10 19.14
CA ASP A 424 -12.78 -3.40 19.12
C ASP A 424 -13.88 -4.28 19.72
N PHE A 425 -13.85 -5.59 19.41
CA PHE A 425 -14.77 -6.55 20.01
C PHE A 425 -14.60 -6.62 21.52
N VAL A 426 -13.38 -6.78 22.04
CA VAL A 426 -13.09 -6.85 23.48
C VAL A 426 -13.50 -5.57 24.18
N GLU A 427 -13.16 -4.39 23.65
CA GLU A 427 -13.51 -3.08 24.21
C GLU A 427 -15.03 -2.89 24.25
N GLY A 428 -15.75 -3.24 23.17
CA GLY A 428 -17.20 -3.20 23.13
C GLY A 428 -17.90 -4.15 24.11
N GLN A 429 -17.27 -5.29 24.44
CA GLN A 429 -17.80 -6.23 25.44
C GLN A 429 -17.61 -5.71 26.89
N ILE A 430 -16.54 -4.98 27.17
CA ILE A 430 -16.28 -4.40 28.50
C ILE A 430 -17.37 -3.38 28.88
N GLU A 431 -17.99 -2.72 27.92
CA GLU A 431 -19.10 -1.78 28.16
C GLU A 431 -20.42 -2.49 28.50
N ILE A 432 -20.53 -3.81 28.24
CA ILE A 432 -21.73 -4.63 28.52
C ILE A 432 -21.48 -5.38 29.83
N ALA A 433 -22.29 -5.12 30.84
CA ALA A 433 -22.21 -5.85 32.11
C ALA A 433 -22.36 -7.36 31.88
N ASP A 434 -21.42 -8.18 32.41
CA ASP A 434 -21.32 -9.63 32.30
C ASP A 434 -20.72 -10.21 30.99
N ALA A 435 -20.23 -9.39 30.09
CA ALA A 435 -19.51 -9.89 28.91
C ALA A 435 -18.02 -10.05 29.21
N SER A 436 -17.41 -11.14 28.72
CA SER A 436 -16.05 -11.55 29.11
C SER A 436 -14.97 -11.21 28.08
N GLY A 437 -15.35 -10.86 26.84
CA GLY A 437 -14.41 -10.57 25.73
C GLY A 437 -13.47 -11.74 25.44
N VAL A 438 -13.94 -12.98 25.66
CA VAL A 438 -13.15 -14.19 25.44
C VAL A 438 -13.10 -14.60 23.98
N LEU A 439 -12.07 -15.36 23.63
CA LEU A 439 -11.83 -15.80 22.24
C LEU A 439 -12.99 -16.59 21.64
N SER A 440 -13.69 -17.42 22.40
CA SER A 440 -14.82 -18.22 21.90
C SER A 440 -15.95 -17.35 21.36
N GLU A 441 -16.32 -16.29 22.08
CA GLU A 441 -17.37 -15.35 21.67
C GLU A 441 -16.99 -14.62 20.37
N PHE A 442 -15.74 -14.19 20.25
CA PHE A 442 -15.25 -13.59 19.00
C PHE A 442 -15.34 -14.55 17.82
N LEU A 443 -14.98 -15.83 18.02
CA LEU A 443 -15.04 -16.83 16.94
C LEU A 443 -16.48 -17.16 16.52
N GLU A 444 -17.45 -17.04 17.41
CA GLU A 444 -18.88 -17.14 17.08
C GLU A 444 -19.32 -15.97 16.20
N ASP A 445 -18.94 -14.74 16.54
CA ASP A 445 -19.23 -13.54 15.71
C ASP A 445 -18.61 -13.66 14.30
N VAL A 446 -17.38 -14.15 14.21
CA VAL A 446 -16.73 -14.42 12.92
C VAL A 446 -17.43 -15.53 12.12
N ALA A 447 -17.94 -16.58 12.77
CA ALA A 447 -18.67 -17.63 12.08
C ALA A 447 -19.93 -17.09 11.41
N LEU A 448 -20.71 -16.27 12.12
CA LEU A 448 -21.88 -15.58 11.57
C LEU A 448 -21.51 -14.65 10.41
N ALA A 449 -20.38 -13.95 10.53
CA ALA A 449 -19.85 -13.08 9.45
C ALA A 449 -19.56 -13.87 8.18
N THR A 450 -18.97 -15.03 8.33
CA THR A 450 -18.58 -15.88 7.19
C THR A 450 -19.78 -16.48 6.47
N ASP A 451 -20.84 -16.82 7.19
CA ASP A 451 -22.07 -17.35 6.59
C ASP A 451 -22.82 -16.29 5.79
N PHE A 452 -22.91 -15.07 6.31
CA PHE A 452 -23.48 -13.93 5.57
C PHE A 452 -22.78 -13.69 4.23
N ASP A 453 -21.49 -13.91 4.16
CA ASP A 453 -20.70 -13.77 2.92
C ASP A 453 -20.95 -14.89 1.89
N ASN A 454 -21.45 -16.06 2.29
CA ASN A 454 -21.66 -17.21 1.42
C ASN A 454 -23.03 -17.20 0.71
N GLU A 455 -24.01 -16.42 1.18
CA GLU A 455 -25.38 -16.36 0.63
C GLU A 455 -25.52 -15.34 -0.53
N LYS A 456 -24.55 -15.21 -1.41
CA LYS A 456 -24.56 -14.13 -2.44
C LYS A 456 -25.13 -14.57 -3.77
N ASP A 457 -26.31 -14.04 -4.11
CA ASP A 457 -26.79 -13.97 -5.50
C ASP A 457 -25.96 -12.94 -6.28
N PRO A 458 -25.30 -13.30 -7.39
CA PRO A 458 -24.53 -12.36 -8.20
C PRO A 458 -25.34 -11.18 -8.76
N ASN A 459 -26.66 -11.29 -8.83
CA ASN A 459 -27.59 -10.28 -9.34
C ASN A 459 -28.33 -9.53 -8.22
N ALA A 460 -28.00 -9.80 -6.95
CA ALA A 460 -28.64 -9.12 -5.84
C ALA A 460 -28.28 -7.62 -5.81
N ASP A 461 -29.24 -6.81 -5.34
CA ASP A 461 -29.02 -5.39 -5.06
C ASP A 461 -28.06 -5.22 -3.88
N GLN A 462 -26.79 -4.86 -4.14
CA GLN A 462 -25.70 -4.88 -3.17
C GLN A 462 -24.87 -3.59 -3.23
N VAL A 463 -24.41 -3.11 -2.08
CA VAL A 463 -23.42 -2.01 -1.99
C VAL A 463 -22.08 -2.48 -2.53
N SER A 464 -21.43 -1.66 -3.35
CA SER A 464 -20.14 -1.96 -3.96
C SER A 464 -18.98 -1.52 -3.06
N LEU A 465 -18.12 -2.46 -2.65
CA LEU A 465 -16.90 -2.19 -1.89
C LEU A 465 -15.67 -2.49 -2.75
N MET A 466 -14.77 -1.53 -2.93
CA MET A 466 -13.58 -1.74 -3.75
C MET A 466 -12.46 -0.74 -3.45
N THR A 467 -11.24 -1.10 -3.87
CA THR A 467 -10.17 -0.10 -3.90
C THR A 467 -10.42 0.94 -4.98
N ILE A 468 -9.93 2.16 -4.78
CA ILE A 468 -10.09 3.25 -5.75
C ILE A 468 -9.54 2.85 -7.14
N HIS A 469 -8.46 2.06 -7.19
CA HIS A 469 -7.91 1.58 -8.46
C HIS A 469 -8.89 0.72 -9.27
N LEU A 470 -9.71 -0.08 -8.59
CA LEU A 470 -10.72 -0.92 -9.26
C LEU A 470 -11.96 -0.11 -9.68
N ALA A 471 -12.18 1.03 -9.07
CA ALA A 471 -13.29 1.92 -9.41
C ALA A 471 -13.06 2.70 -10.72
N LYS A 472 -11.82 2.70 -11.24
CA LYS A 472 -11.54 3.36 -12.53
C LYS A 472 -12.40 2.73 -13.63
N GLY A 473 -13.09 3.59 -14.40
CA GLY A 473 -14.03 3.17 -15.46
C GLY A 473 -15.46 2.91 -14.97
N LEU A 474 -15.70 2.82 -13.66
CA LEU A 474 -17.04 2.68 -13.07
C LEU A 474 -17.63 4.04 -12.70
N GLU A 475 -18.95 4.05 -12.37
CA GLU A 475 -19.68 5.24 -11.92
C GLU A 475 -20.82 4.82 -10.99
N PHE A 476 -21.14 5.67 -10.01
CA PHE A 476 -22.16 5.39 -9.00
C PHE A 476 -22.87 6.69 -8.60
N PRO A 477 -24.18 6.67 -8.34
CA PRO A 477 -24.91 7.81 -7.85
C PRO A 477 -24.33 8.41 -6.56
N VAL A 478 -23.92 7.55 -5.61
CA VAL A 478 -23.36 7.95 -4.32
C VAL A 478 -22.03 7.25 -4.06
N VAL A 479 -20.96 8.01 -3.83
CA VAL A 479 -19.63 7.48 -3.56
C VAL A 479 -19.14 7.93 -2.19
N PHE A 480 -18.71 6.98 -1.37
CA PHE A 480 -17.95 7.20 -0.15
C PHE A 480 -16.47 6.97 -0.41
N VAL A 481 -15.63 7.93 -0.06
CA VAL A 481 -14.17 7.79 -0.05
C VAL A 481 -13.72 7.78 1.40
N VAL A 482 -13.33 6.60 1.91
CA VAL A 482 -13.08 6.39 3.33
C VAL A 482 -11.59 6.39 3.68
N GLY A 483 -11.25 6.81 4.90
CA GLY A 483 -9.87 6.83 5.40
C GLY A 483 -9.02 7.89 4.71
N LEU A 484 -9.55 9.09 4.51
CA LEU A 484 -8.81 10.20 3.89
C LEU A 484 -7.91 10.86 4.94
N GLU A 485 -6.80 10.19 5.25
CA GLU A 485 -5.85 10.51 6.32
C GLU A 485 -4.41 10.52 5.81
N GLU A 486 -3.56 11.38 6.39
CA GLU A 486 -2.12 11.34 6.13
C GLU A 486 -1.56 9.94 6.45
N ASP A 487 -0.54 9.52 5.72
CA ASP A 487 0.10 8.19 5.80
C ASP A 487 -0.79 7.00 5.39
N LEU A 488 -2.08 7.22 5.12
CA LEU A 488 -3.01 6.22 4.60
C LEU A 488 -3.45 6.58 3.17
N PHE A 489 -3.96 7.79 2.98
CA PHE A 489 -4.30 8.36 1.69
C PHE A 489 -4.09 9.88 1.70
N PRO A 490 -2.91 10.38 1.24
CA PRO A 490 -1.86 9.65 0.52
C PRO A 490 -1.11 8.62 1.38
N SER A 491 -0.63 7.56 0.72
CA SER A 491 0.17 6.52 1.39
C SER A 491 1.51 7.07 1.84
N ALA A 492 1.98 6.68 3.05
CA ALA A 492 3.30 7.06 3.56
C ALA A 492 4.44 6.74 2.57
N MET A 493 4.34 5.64 1.83
CA MET A 493 5.35 5.26 0.83
C MET A 493 5.38 6.18 -0.38
N SER A 494 4.26 6.81 -0.72
CA SER A 494 4.11 7.68 -1.89
C SER A 494 4.44 9.16 -1.59
N MET A 495 4.93 9.46 -0.39
CA MET A 495 5.32 10.83 0.00
C MET A 495 6.82 11.12 -0.21
N ASN A 496 7.59 10.13 -0.66
CA ASN A 496 9.03 10.27 -0.81
C ASN A 496 9.42 11.10 -2.04
N THR A 497 8.61 11.07 -3.08
CA THR A 497 8.84 11.84 -4.30
C THR A 497 7.59 12.61 -4.70
N ARG A 498 7.82 13.75 -5.38
CA ARG A 498 6.72 14.56 -5.92
C ARG A 498 5.86 13.77 -6.91
N SER A 499 6.48 12.98 -7.76
CA SER A 499 5.78 12.19 -8.79
C SER A 499 4.81 11.19 -8.17
N GLU A 500 5.21 10.53 -7.08
CA GLU A 500 4.37 9.59 -6.35
C GLU A 500 3.19 10.30 -5.65
N LEU A 501 3.43 11.46 -5.04
CA LEU A 501 2.36 12.27 -4.45
C LEU A 501 1.37 12.77 -5.53
N GLU A 502 1.87 13.16 -6.70
CA GLU A 502 1.01 13.54 -7.82
C GLU A 502 0.18 12.36 -8.34
N GLU A 503 0.70 11.12 -8.27
CA GLU A 503 -0.07 9.92 -8.60
C GLU A 503 -1.16 9.63 -7.56
N GLU A 504 -0.89 9.77 -6.27
CA GLU A 504 -1.91 9.66 -5.21
C GLU A 504 -3.01 10.72 -5.36
N ARG A 505 -2.65 11.93 -5.78
CA ARG A 505 -3.62 13.00 -6.06
C ARG A 505 -4.51 12.66 -7.26
N ARG A 506 -3.94 12.06 -8.32
CA ARG A 506 -4.74 11.52 -9.45
C ARG A 506 -5.67 10.40 -8.98
N LEU A 507 -5.20 9.56 -8.07
CA LEU A 507 -6.03 8.51 -7.50
C LEU A 507 -7.23 9.10 -6.75
N PHE A 508 -7.03 10.17 -5.98
CA PHE A 508 -8.14 10.87 -5.32
C PHE A 508 -9.07 11.57 -6.31
N TYR A 509 -8.53 12.19 -7.34
CA TYR A 509 -9.32 12.73 -8.46
C TYR A 509 -10.20 11.65 -9.10
N VAL A 510 -9.64 10.46 -9.35
CA VAL A 510 -10.41 9.32 -9.88
C VAL A 510 -11.53 8.95 -8.89
N ALA A 511 -11.25 8.85 -7.59
CA ALA A 511 -12.26 8.49 -6.59
C ALA A 511 -13.46 9.46 -6.61
N LEU A 512 -13.21 10.77 -6.59
CA LEU A 512 -14.26 11.79 -6.62
C LEU A 512 -15.07 11.75 -7.90
N THR A 513 -14.40 11.58 -9.04
CA THR A 513 -15.06 11.56 -10.36
C THR A 513 -15.82 10.27 -10.66
N ARG A 514 -15.85 9.30 -9.71
CA ARG A 514 -16.76 8.15 -9.81
C ARG A 514 -18.17 8.50 -9.36
N ALA A 515 -18.36 9.59 -8.61
CA ALA A 515 -19.66 10.04 -8.15
C ALA A 515 -20.44 10.78 -9.22
N GLU A 516 -21.70 10.41 -9.39
CA GLU A 516 -22.64 11.12 -10.26
C GLU A 516 -23.30 12.28 -9.50
N GLU A 517 -23.92 12.01 -8.36
CA GLU A 517 -24.78 12.94 -7.60
C GLU A 517 -24.18 13.37 -6.27
N HIS A 518 -23.67 12.41 -5.49
CA HIS A 518 -23.20 12.66 -4.13
C HIS A 518 -21.81 12.05 -3.89
N ALA A 519 -20.93 12.84 -3.31
CA ALA A 519 -19.64 12.36 -2.80
C ALA A 519 -19.55 12.67 -1.30
N VAL A 520 -19.12 11.68 -0.53
CA VAL A 520 -18.86 11.77 0.90
C VAL A 520 -17.43 11.34 1.15
N VAL A 521 -16.65 12.16 1.83
CA VAL A 521 -15.30 11.80 2.26
C VAL A 521 -15.27 11.68 3.77
N THR A 522 -14.57 10.66 4.28
CA THR A 522 -14.49 10.41 5.71
C THR A 522 -13.05 10.29 6.15
N TYR A 523 -12.77 10.69 7.39
CA TYR A 523 -11.49 10.47 8.05
C TYR A 523 -11.70 10.26 9.54
N THR A 524 -10.72 9.64 10.22
CA THR A 524 -10.81 9.37 11.66
C THR A 524 -9.86 10.27 12.44
N GLN A 525 -10.17 10.48 13.74
CA GLN A 525 -9.25 11.15 14.65
C GLN A 525 -8.18 10.18 15.16
N ASN A 526 -8.58 8.94 15.37
CA ASN A 526 -7.71 7.89 15.85
C ASN A 526 -7.92 6.64 14.98
N ARG A 527 -6.82 6.01 14.60
CA ARG A 527 -6.85 4.74 13.88
C ARG A 527 -5.90 3.75 14.50
N TYR A 528 -6.33 2.51 14.62
CA TYR A 528 -5.44 1.45 15.02
C TYR A 528 -4.50 1.10 13.87
N ARG A 529 -3.19 1.20 14.12
CA ARG A 529 -2.13 0.75 13.20
C ARG A 529 -1.05 0.03 14.01
N TRP A 530 -0.59 -1.12 13.53
CA TRP A 530 0.44 -1.92 14.20
C TRP A 530 0.13 -2.25 15.66
N GLY A 531 -1.15 -2.46 15.96
CA GLY A 531 -1.61 -2.77 17.31
C GLY A 531 -1.59 -1.59 18.30
N LYS A 532 -1.47 -0.36 17.83
CA LYS A 532 -1.49 0.87 18.62
C LYS A 532 -2.51 1.85 18.08
N LEU A 533 -3.21 2.52 18.99
CA LEU A 533 -4.02 3.67 18.62
C LEU A 533 -3.08 4.83 18.28
N ILE A 534 -3.20 5.35 17.07
CA ILE A 534 -2.41 6.46 16.55
C ILE A 534 -3.35 7.59 16.23
N ASP A 535 -3.00 8.80 16.67
CA ASP A 535 -3.69 10.01 16.25
C ASP A 535 -3.52 10.14 14.73
N ALA A 536 -4.63 10.18 14.01
CA ALA A 536 -4.65 10.35 12.57
C ALA A 536 -4.87 11.82 12.23
N GLU A 537 -4.08 12.33 11.30
CA GLU A 537 -4.27 13.66 10.75
C GLU A 537 -5.12 13.58 9.48
N PRO A 538 -6.06 14.52 9.24
CA PRO A 538 -6.81 14.55 8.00
C PRO A 538 -5.86 14.67 6.80
N SER A 539 -6.20 14.01 5.71
CA SER A 539 -5.43 14.08 4.48
C SER A 539 -5.29 15.50 3.97
N ARG A 540 -4.09 15.87 3.51
CA ARG A 540 -3.86 17.14 2.78
C ARG A 540 -4.79 17.34 1.60
N PHE A 541 -5.30 16.28 1.02
CA PHE A 541 -6.25 16.35 -0.10
C PHE A 541 -7.56 17.01 0.28
N ILE A 542 -7.95 16.98 1.58
CA ILE A 542 -9.11 17.74 2.07
C ILE A 542 -8.82 19.24 2.02
N GLU A 543 -7.59 19.66 2.39
CA GLU A 543 -7.17 21.06 2.34
C GLU A 543 -6.98 21.59 0.92
N GLU A 544 -6.56 20.71 0.01
CA GLU A 544 -6.34 21.03 -1.41
C GLU A 544 -7.67 21.23 -2.17
N MET A 545 -8.79 20.70 -1.63
CA MET A 545 -10.12 21.00 -2.17
C MET A 545 -10.55 22.43 -1.81
N ASP A 546 -11.08 23.17 -2.78
CA ASP A 546 -11.65 24.49 -2.53
C ASP A 546 -12.86 24.36 -1.58
N SER A 547 -12.75 24.98 -0.40
CA SER A 547 -13.72 24.89 0.70
C SER A 547 -15.15 25.30 0.34
N LYS A 548 -15.33 26.08 -0.73
CA LYS A 548 -16.67 26.46 -1.20
C LYS A 548 -17.50 25.27 -1.70
N TYR A 549 -16.83 24.17 -2.11
CA TYR A 549 -17.48 22.95 -2.57
C TYR A 549 -17.64 21.90 -1.47
N LEU A 550 -17.17 22.20 -0.25
CA LEU A 550 -17.20 21.29 0.89
C LEU A 550 -18.30 21.68 1.88
N GLU A 551 -18.86 20.67 2.51
CA GLU A 551 -19.76 20.76 3.65
C GLU A 551 -19.19 19.90 4.78
N PHE A 552 -18.84 20.56 5.90
CA PHE A 552 -18.30 19.88 7.07
C PHE A 552 -19.41 19.57 8.06
N ASP A 553 -19.51 18.34 8.49
CA ASP A 553 -20.49 17.84 9.44
C ASP A 553 -20.19 18.23 10.91
N ILE A 554 -19.27 19.20 11.12
CA ILE A 554 -18.79 19.64 12.42
C ILE A 554 -19.09 21.14 12.59
N PRO A 555 -19.51 21.58 13.79
CA PRO A 555 -19.60 23.00 14.09
C PRO A 555 -18.26 23.70 13.80
N LYS A 556 -18.30 24.84 13.11
CA LYS A 556 -17.12 25.62 12.70
C LYS A 556 -16.18 25.99 13.85
N ASP A 557 -16.66 25.98 15.08
CA ASP A 557 -15.93 26.39 16.28
C ASP A 557 -14.92 25.35 16.77
N ASP A 558 -15.03 24.08 16.36
CA ASP A 558 -14.07 23.00 16.67
C ASP A 558 -12.99 22.79 15.59
N TYR A 559 -13.12 23.47 14.47
CA TYR A 559 -12.14 23.44 13.38
C TYR A 559 -11.05 24.48 13.62
N VAL A 560 -10.21 24.26 14.62
CA VAL A 560 -8.90 24.90 14.61
C VAL A 560 -8.02 24.11 13.66
N PHE A 561 -8.20 24.32 12.36
CA PHE A 561 -7.17 24.01 11.38
C PHE A 561 -5.92 24.78 11.80
N LYS A 562 -4.98 24.11 12.42
CA LYS A 562 -3.61 24.59 12.45
C LYS A 562 -3.11 24.37 11.03
N PRO A 563 -2.93 25.42 10.21
CA PRO A 563 -2.30 25.21 8.92
C PRO A 563 -0.96 24.56 9.24
N LEU A 564 -0.74 23.35 8.73
CA LEU A 564 0.60 22.77 8.63
C LEU A 564 1.39 23.83 7.90
N LEU A 565 2.21 24.57 8.63
CA LEU A 565 3.15 25.51 8.07
C LEU A 565 3.90 24.77 6.99
N ASN A 566 3.59 25.13 5.75
CA ASN A 566 4.31 24.77 4.55
C ASN A 566 5.80 25.08 4.76
N LYS A 567 6.53 24.20 5.38
CA LYS A 567 7.94 24.01 5.12
C LYS A 567 8.03 22.91 4.10
N GLY A 568 7.72 23.27 2.86
CA GLY A 568 8.12 22.51 1.70
C GLY A 568 9.63 22.33 1.81
N ILE A 569 10.07 21.08 1.77
CA ILE A 569 11.49 20.69 1.73
C ILE A 569 12.17 21.26 0.46
N PHE A 570 11.44 21.98 -0.41
CA PHE A 570 11.87 22.43 -1.73
C PHE A 570 11.54 23.90 -2.09
N ASP A 571 11.16 24.77 -1.15
CA ASP A 571 10.93 26.19 -1.46
C ASP A 571 12.02 27.06 -0.83
N ASP A 572 13.07 27.32 -1.58
CA ASP A 572 14.03 28.40 -1.38
C ASP A 572 13.49 29.69 -2.03
N THR A 573 12.48 30.31 -1.43
CA THR A 573 12.14 31.71 -1.70
C THR A 573 11.92 32.46 -0.40
N PRO A 574 12.58 33.62 -0.17
CA PRO A 574 12.41 34.35 1.08
C PRO A 574 11.06 35.06 1.12
N SER A 575 10.20 34.68 2.01
CA SER A 575 8.94 35.35 2.26
C SER A 575 9.17 36.68 2.98
N SER A 576 8.74 37.77 2.36
CA SER A 576 8.69 39.08 2.96
C SER A 576 7.55 39.19 3.97
N ASN A 577 7.89 39.38 5.24
CA ASN A 577 6.96 39.77 6.30
C ASN A 577 6.42 41.19 6.04
N SER A 578 5.12 41.32 5.83
CA SER A 578 4.43 42.60 5.87
C SER A 578 3.72 42.77 7.21
N SER A 579 4.36 43.42 8.16
CA SER A 579 3.68 44.07 9.27
C SER A 579 3.32 45.52 8.90
N GLN A 580 2.04 45.81 8.98
CA GLN A 580 1.49 47.17 8.78
C GLN A 580 2.06 48.16 9.82
N TYR A 581 2.75 49.18 9.38
CA TYR A 581 2.85 50.44 10.09
C TYR A 581 2.73 51.60 9.09
N LYS A 582 1.94 52.58 9.52
CA LYS A 582 1.50 53.78 8.77
C LYS A 582 2.64 54.70 8.35
N ALA A 583 2.45 55.31 7.20
CA ALA A 583 3.32 56.22 6.50
C ALA A 583 3.54 57.59 7.15
N LYS A 584 4.68 58.17 6.97
CA LYS A 584 4.92 59.61 6.74
C LYS A 584 6.10 59.86 5.78
N PRO A 585 6.16 60.97 5.02
CA PRO A 585 6.75 61.01 3.71
C PRO A 585 8.09 61.71 3.61
N LYS A 586 8.87 61.23 2.62
CA LYS A 586 9.87 61.81 1.67
C LYS A 586 10.99 62.78 2.16
N PRO A 587 12.19 62.81 1.55
CA PRO A 587 12.38 63.31 0.20
C PRO A 587 13.36 62.52 -0.70
N LYS A 588 13.29 62.87 -1.98
CA LYS A 588 13.98 62.34 -3.16
C LYS A 588 15.47 62.68 -3.21
N THR A 589 16.31 61.79 -3.76
CA THR A 589 17.39 62.16 -4.71
C THR A 589 17.73 60.95 -5.60
N SER A 590 17.91 61.21 -6.88
CA SER A 590 18.32 60.28 -7.97
C SER A 590 19.79 60.53 -8.33
N PRO A 591 20.33 59.95 -9.42
CA PRO A 591 20.94 58.63 -9.56
C PRO A 591 22.40 58.73 -10.00
N THR A 592 23.15 57.64 -9.87
CA THR A 592 24.41 57.56 -10.65
C THR A 592 24.63 56.13 -11.17
N LYS A 593 24.71 56.03 -12.49
CA LYS A 593 25.15 54.88 -13.24
C LYS A 593 26.65 54.68 -13.12
N VAL A 594 27.14 53.47 -13.01
CA VAL A 594 28.40 53.06 -13.64
C VAL A 594 28.30 51.59 -14.08
N ASN A 595 28.56 51.39 -15.37
CA ASN A 595 28.81 50.14 -16.06
C ASN A 595 30.14 49.52 -15.63
N THR A 596 30.23 48.18 -15.62
CA THR A 596 31.24 47.45 -16.43
C THR A 596 31.07 45.94 -16.27
N SER A 597 30.97 45.22 -17.38
CA SER A 597 31.22 43.79 -17.58
C SER A 597 32.67 43.61 -18.04
N PRO A 598 33.17 42.40 -18.37
CA PRO A 598 33.13 41.07 -17.74
C PRO A 598 34.54 40.47 -17.57
N SER A 599 34.71 39.40 -16.86
CA SER A 599 35.82 38.49 -17.20
C SER A 599 35.54 37.04 -16.73
N GLN A 600 35.93 36.17 -17.61
CA GLN A 600 35.87 34.73 -17.61
C GLN A 600 36.86 34.05 -16.64
N ASN A 601 36.58 32.79 -16.41
CA ASN A 601 37.45 31.69 -16.00
C ASN A 601 37.75 31.49 -14.50
N GLN A 602 37.20 30.42 -13.96
CA GLN A 602 38.05 29.28 -13.62
C GLN A 602 37.23 28.05 -13.22
N LEU A 603 37.39 26.98 -13.99
CA LEU A 603 37.05 25.59 -13.63
C LEU A 603 37.93 25.15 -12.44
N GLY A 604 37.29 24.75 -11.36
CA GLY A 604 37.92 24.15 -10.17
C GLY A 604 37.27 22.85 -9.81
N LYS A 605 37.88 21.78 -10.27
CA LYS A 605 37.95 20.39 -9.76
C LYS A 605 36.94 19.96 -8.70
N LEU A 606 35.99 19.15 -9.13
CA LEU A 606 35.24 18.22 -8.29
C LEU A 606 36.18 17.13 -7.71
N ARG A 607 36.30 17.09 -6.40
CA ARG A 607 36.97 16.01 -5.67
C ARG A 607 35.88 15.02 -5.21
N LYS A 608 35.98 13.78 -5.70
CA LYS A 608 35.26 12.61 -5.20
C LYS A 608 35.55 12.46 -3.70
N LEU A 609 34.53 12.34 -2.88
CA LEU A 609 34.62 11.78 -1.54
C LEU A 609 34.05 10.39 -1.57
N ASN A 610 34.91 9.44 -1.26
CA ASN A 610 34.64 8.01 -1.14
C ASN A 610 33.64 7.73 -0.05
N SER A 611 32.75 6.83 -0.37
CA SER A 611 31.96 6.05 0.57
C SER A 611 32.88 5.12 1.37
N ALA A 612 32.81 5.14 2.67
CA ALA A 612 33.10 3.98 3.51
C ALA A 612 32.44 4.12 4.87
N GLU A 613 31.60 3.14 5.15
CA GLU A 613 31.53 2.35 6.35
C GLU A 613 30.82 2.83 7.60
N SER A 614 29.80 2.01 7.87
CA SER A 614 29.47 1.39 9.16
C SER A 614 28.97 2.26 10.30
N SER A 615 27.71 2.00 10.59
CA SER A 615 27.05 2.08 11.88
C SER A 615 27.97 1.65 13.02
N ILE A 616 28.46 2.61 13.79
CA ILE A 616 28.83 2.42 15.20
C ILE A 616 28.18 3.57 15.94
N SER A 617 27.29 3.22 16.87
CA SER A 617 26.75 4.15 17.86
C SER A 617 27.89 4.89 18.54
N ALA A 618 27.98 6.18 18.29
CA ALA A 618 28.92 7.03 19.03
C ALA A 618 28.60 6.94 20.53
N PRO A 619 29.60 6.79 21.39
CA PRO A 619 29.38 6.88 22.82
C PRO A 619 28.84 8.27 23.20
N PRO A 620 28.03 8.39 24.26
CA PRO A 620 27.49 9.66 24.68
C PRO A 620 28.63 10.64 24.93
N THR A 621 28.50 11.85 24.36
CA THR A 621 29.46 12.92 24.60
C THR A 621 29.63 13.09 26.11
N THR A 622 30.86 13.12 26.60
CA THR A 622 31.22 13.19 28.02
C THR A 622 30.52 14.35 28.75
N GLU A 623 30.09 15.36 28.01
CA GLU A 623 29.34 16.52 28.53
C GLU A 623 27.93 16.17 29.03
N LEU A 624 27.24 15.19 28.45
CA LEU A 624 25.90 14.80 28.88
C LEU A 624 25.87 13.99 30.18
N LEU A 625 27.00 13.43 30.59
CA LEU A 625 27.14 12.74 31.86
C LEU A 625 27.15 13.73 33.04
N ASN A 626 27.47 15.00 32.83
CA ASN A 626 27.53 16.07 33.82
C ASN A 626 26.26 16.94 33.86
N LEU A 627 25.17 16.49 33.26
CA LEU A 627 23.89 17.20 33.32
C LEU A 627 23.37 17.18 34.76
N ILE A 628 22.98 18.36 35.28
CA ILE A 628 22.42 18.55 36.63
C ILE A 628 21.04 19.20 36.53
N GLU A 629 20.22 18.94 37.55
CA GLU A 629 18.90 19.58 37.67
C GLU A 629 19.03 21.10 37.70
N GLY A 630 18.16 21.80 36.98
CA GLY A 630 18.19 23.26 36.85
C GLY A 630 18.91 23.77 35.61
N MET A 631 19.72 22.96 34.93
CA MET A 631 20.43 23.38 33.70
C MET A 631 19.47 23.63 32.53
N MET A 632 19.87 24.63 31.72
CA MET A 632 19.19 24.90 30.43
C MET A 632 19.82 24.07 29.31
N VAL A 633 18.98 23.40 28.54
CA VAL A 633 19.41 22.56 27.43
C VAL A 633 18.61 22.89 26.17
N GLU A 634 19.18 22.60 25.03
CA GLU A 634 18.51 22.73 23.73
C GLU A 634 18.43 21.36 23.05
N HIS A 635 17.23 20.99 22.64
CA HIS A 635 16.97 19.77 21.87
C HIS A 635 16.53 20.13 20.45
N GLY A 636 17.10 19.49 19.44
CA GLY A 636 16.85 19.82 18.03
C GLY A 636 15.38 19.84 17.62
N ARG A 637 14.53 19.02 18.29
CA ARG A 637 13.09 18.90 17.99
C ARG A 637 12.20 19.70 18.97
N PHE A 638 12.63 19.85 20.23
CA PHE A 638 11.79 20.43 21.29
C PHE A 638 12.23 21.85 21.70
N GLY A 639 13.33 22.34 21.13
CA GLY A 639 13.86 23.67 21.45
C GLY A 639 14.51 23.76 22.84
N LYS A 640 14.48 24.95 23.44
CA LYS A 640 15.09 25.22 24.74
C LYS A 640 14.22 24.74 25.88
N GLY A 641 14.80 24.00 26.82
CA GLY A 641 14.13 23.47 28.01
C GLY A 641 14.99 23.48 29.24
N LYS A 642 14.38 23.40 30.43
CA LYS A 642 15.02 23.34 31.73
C LYS A 642 14.94 21.93 32.27
N VAL A 643 16.06 21.39 32.77
CA VAL A 643 16.11 20.07 33.42
C VAL A 643 15.46 20.17 34.78
N MET A 644 14.36 19.41 34.96
CA MET A 644 13.58 19.41 36.19
C MET A 644 14.04 18.30 37.17
N GLN A 645 14.34 17.11 36.64
CA GLN A 645 14.69 15.95 37.43
C GLN A 645 15.55 14.98 36.62
N ILE A 646 16.48 14.29 37.26
CA ILE A 646 17.32 13.26 36.65
C ILE A 646 17.21 11.96 37.47
N GLU A 647 16.81 10.85 36.77
CA GLU A 647 16.67 9.53 37.39
C GLU A 647 17.59 8.51 36.70
N GLY A 648 18.01 7.48 37.44
CA GLY A 648 18.84 6.39 36.95
C GLY A 648 20.34 6.58 37.13
N LYS A 649 21.14 5.53 36.91
CA LYS A 649 22.61 5.52 37.01
C LYS A 649 23.25 5.05 35.71
N GLY A 650 24.41 5.60 35.38
CA GLY A 650 25.18 5.21 34.18
C GLY A 650 24.48 5.48 32.86
N ASN A 651 24.44 4.51 31.96
CA ASN A 651 23.89 4.62 30.60
C ASN A 651 22.37 4.70 30.53
N ASP A 652 21.66 4.44 31.63
CA ASP A 652 20.19 4.44 31.66
C ASP A 652 19.62 5.69 32.36
N LYS A 653 20.44 6.76 32.49
CA LYS A 653 19.99 8.05 33.01
C LYS A 653 18.85 8.62 32.12
N LYS A 654 17.76 9.02 32.79
CA LYS A 654 16.61 9.74 32.18
C LYS A 654 16.57 11.14 32.79
N ALA A 655 16.29 12.14 31.97
CA ALA A 655 16.05 13.50 32.42
C ALA A 655 14.60 13.93 32.05
N ALA A 656 13.89 14.43 33.07
CA ALA A 656 12.65 15.15 32.89
C ALA A 656 12.98 16.60 32.54
N ILE A 657 12.65 17.06 31.33
CA ILE A 657 13.00 18.40 30.84
C ILE A 657 11.72 19.12 30.48
N GLU A 658 11.54 20.31 31.06
CA GLU A 658 10.42 21.20 30.74
C GLU A 658 10.79 22.08 29.56
N PHE A 659 10.15 21.85 28.43
CA PHE A 659 10.32 22.64 27.19
C PHE A 659 9.26 23.72 27.10
N ARG A 660 9.68 24.93 26.73
CA ARG A 660 8.78 26.09 26.66
C ARG A 660 7.71 25.88 25.57
N GLY A 661 6.44 25.83 25.99
CA GLY A 661 5.30 25.63 25.06
C GLY A 661 4.97 24.18 24.75
N ILE A 662 5.74 23.18 25.26
CA ILE A 662 5.54 21.75 24.97
C ILE A 662 5.31 20.94 26.26
N GLY A 663 5.66 21.51 27.42
CA GLY A 663 5.57 20.83 28.71
C GLY A 663 6.75 19.88 29.01
N VAL A 664 6.59 19.06 30.06
CA VAL A 664 7.66 18.16 30.54
C VAL A 664 7.75 16.91 29.67
N LYS A 665 8.98 16.58 29.23
CA LYS A 665 9.31 15.37 28.47
C LYS A 665 10.42 14.58 29.17
N ASN A 666 10.24 13.27 29.29
CA ASN A 666 11.24 12.35 29.83
C ASN A 666 12.12 11.82 28.70
N LEU A 667 13.38 12.18 28.71
CA LEU A 667 14.35 11.80 27.67
C LEU A 667 15.43 10.89 28.25
N LEU A 668 15.76 9.82 27.52
CA LEU A 668 16.87 8.93 27.84
C LEU A 668 18.16 9.60 27.34
N LEU A 669 19.06 10.00 28.26
CA LEU A 669 20.21 10.86 27.94
C LEU A 669 21.15 10.24 26.91
N ARG A 670 21.28 8.94 26.88
CA ARG A 670 22.13 8.25 25.87
C ARG A 670 21.68 8.41 24.43
N PHE A 671 20.40 8.74 24.20
CA PHE A 671 19.83 8.94 22.86
C PHE A 671 19.39 10.39 22.63
N ALA A 672 19.32 11.20 23.68
CA ALA A 672 18.90 12.58 23.62
C ALA A 672 20.05 13.44 23.06
N LYS A 673 19.87 13.96 21.84
CA LYS A 673 20.78 14.93 21.25
C LYS A 673 20.56 16.30 21.91
N LEU A 674 21.01 16.43 23.17
CA LEU A 674 20.91 17.67 23.93
C LEU A 674 22.21 18.46 23.83
N LYS A 675 22.08 19.77 23.68
CA LYS A 675 23.17 20.71 23.79
C LYS A 675 22.99 21.50 25.10
N ILE A 676 23.98 21.48 25.98
CA ILE A 676 23.96 22.26 27.22
C ILE A 676 24.14 23.73 26.82
N LEU A 677 23.26 24.58 27.29
CA LEU A 677 23.37 26.04 27.11
C LEU A 677 24.03 26.56 28.38
N ASN A 678 25.32 26.92 28.31
CA ASN A 678 26.01 27.61 29.41
C ASN A 678 25.28 28.92 29.69
N GLN A 679 25.08 29.19 31.00
CA GLN A 679 24.57 30.48 31.47
C GLN A 679 25.49 31.61 31.12
#